data_14a5c244e8382396f52a68aa469746f2
#
_entry.id   14a5c244e8382396f52a68aa469746f2
#
_cell.length_a   1.000
_cell.length_b   1.000
_cell.length_c   1.000
_cell.angle_alpha   90.00
_cell.angle_beta   90.00
_cell.angle_gamma   90.00
#
_symmetry.space_group_name_H-M   'P 1'
#
loop_
_entity.id
_entity.type
_entity.pdbx_description
1 polymer ?
#
loop_
_entity_poly.entity_id
_entity_poly.type
_entity_poly.pdbx_seq_one_letter_code
_entity_poly.pdbx_strand_id
1 'polypeptide(L)'
;MLAERLLSYIEQEPSFIVPSGQLVDQLELAPTDAQEPIEDSLAAVTSILSRRPPATTSLLYLTSDAGEGKTTLINQLARLQAQAYREKRSDWLLVPVPLAGRPFLRFDDIVVGALLNRLRFQLLYYDSFLEMVRLGVLVPALDGFEELFIERGTGDAVSALGTLLRTLESSGTLLIAARKAYYEYASLETQARLYDSLESASLSVARISLNRWDRSRFIEFSRRKSVPDGQLIYDMVAGQLGDNHPLLTRAVLVKQLLDLALKSPDRSNLLRAVKSSPKDFFSQFVRAIVEREANQKWIDRVGEPPRALLSVEEHCELLSEVAQEMWLNSTDYLKQDILQLVSELFSERTNKTPSVTRQIQERLPQHALLMSPPDRRGQYAFDHEEFFHFFLGEGIGRLVVGSQAVDLRTLFRKGRLPDLTLETAARKARVTLSVREAVVVLLQAARSEGPSSYVRENIGGLIIYLLDGAKEKLPELEDLVIPEGSLLGRELRGVTFRQCYFEPQDLEGASIDGCEFEKCRFERLEMSENCTLKGTVIRDCKFTSLLMTNKEATIYEPEAIRMILTSSGAKVVTQLDQPSLKLEYAPDERLVLSQRVFRAFLRATEVNEAVLRMRLGPHANKFFDDLMPLLVDSGIIREVDYHGAGNQRRYRLSRRLQEITAALQVASNSFDTFIRNLQNRGAR
;
A
#
# COMPACT_ATOMS: atom_id res chain seq x y z
N MET A 1 22.84 -1.74 30.77
CA MET A 1 21.74 -0.75 30.91
C MET A 1 20.77 -0.79 29.72
N LEU A 2 21.15 -0.45 28.45
CA LEU A 2 20.20 -0.49 27.30
C LEU A 2 19.67 -1.91 27.04
N ALA A 3 20.53 -2.93 27.02
CA ALA A 3 20.11 -4.33 26.86
C ALA A 3 19.11 -4.78 27.94
N GLU A 4 19.30 -4.35 29.20
CA GLU A 4 18.36 -4.65 30.30
C GLU A 4 17.02 -3.95 30.09
N ARG A 5 17.02 -2.72 29.57
CA ARG A 5 15.78 -2.00 29.25
C ARG A 5 15.03 -2.70 28.11
N LEU A 6 15.73 -3.13 27.06
CA LEU A 6 15.11 -3.90 25.98
C LEU A 6 14.48 -5.19 26.51
N LEU A 7 15.19 -5.94 27.36
CA LEU A 7 14.67 -7.16 27.98
C LEU A 7 13.48 -6.93 28.92
N SER A 8 13.44 -5.80 29.62
CA SER A 8 12.32 -5.46 30.49
C SER A 8 11.11 -4.90 29.77
N TYR A 9 11.32 -4.24 28.64
CA TYR A 9 10.27 -3.60 27.87
C TYR A 9 9.63 -4.52 26.85
N ILE A 10 10.44 -5.34 26.17
CA ILE A 10 9.95 -6.28 25.14
C ILE A 10 9.56 -7.59 25.83
N GLU A 11 8.26 -7.84 25.92
CA GLU A 11 7.76 -9.09 26.48
C GLU A 11 8.16 -10.29 25.59
N GLN A 12 8.36 -11.42 26.23
CA GLN A 12 8.58 -12.67 25.51
C GLN A 12 7.23 -13.14 24.97
N GLU A 13 7.14 -13.36 23.64
CA GLU A 13 5.99 -14.00 23.02
C GLU A 13 6.20 -15.53 22.99
N PRO A 14 5.58 -16.29 23.94
CA PRO A 14 5.85 -17.74 24.04
C PRO A 14 5.41 -18.52 22.81
N SER A 15 4.42 -17.98 22.10
CA SER A 15 3.85 -18.58 20.89
C SER A 15 4.49 -18.08 19.59
N PHE A 16 5.59 -17.28 19.67
CA PHE A 16 6.24 -16.76 18.49
C PHE A 16 6.67 -17.88 17.51
N ILE A 17 6.25 -17.75 16.26
CA ILE A 17 6.67 -18.61 15.15
C ILE A 17 7.59 -17.82 14.24
N VAL A 18 8.71 -18.40 13.88
CA VAL A 18 9.64 -17.78 12.94
C VAL A 18 9.03 -17.80 11.54
N PRO A 19 8.83 -16.64 10.91
CA PRO A 19 8.32 -16.60 9.55
C PRO A 19 9.37 -17.08 8.54
N SER A 20 8.91 -17.64 7.41
CA SER A 20 9.75 -17.80 6.22
C SER A 20 9.75 -16.53 5.39
N GLY A 21 10.63 -16.48 4.42
CA GLY A 21 10.74 -15.33 3.55
C GLY A 21 11.52 -15.65 2.28
N GLN A 22 11.85 -14.60 1.57
CA GLN A 22 12.70 -14.64 0.39
C GLN A 22 13.74 -13.51 0.50
N LEU A 23 15.00 -13.86 0.29
CA LEU A 23 16.06 -12.89 0.14
C LEU A 23 16.11 -12.44 -1.32
N VAL A 24 16.02 -11.14 -1.52
CA VAL A 24 16.15 -10.49 -2.82
C VAL A 24 17.38 -9.62 -2.77
N ASP A 25 18.42 -9.99 -3.49
CA ASP A 25 19.61 -9.16 -3.64
C ASP A 25 19.33 -8.06 -4.64
N GLN A 26 19.49 -6.79 -4.24
CA GLN A 26 19.02 -5.63 -5.03
C GLN A 26 20.12 -4.87 -5.74
N LEU A 27 21.34 -5.35 -5.73
CA LEU A 27 22.44 -4.67 -6.41
C LEU A 27 22.40 -4.81 -7.94
N GLU A 28 21.55 -5.67 -8.48
CA GLU A 28 21.38 -5.80 -9.93
C GLU A 28 20.08 -5.15 -10.38
N LEU A 29 20.20 -4.11 -11.20
CA LEU A 29 19.12 -3.38 -11.88
C LEU A 29 18.39 -4.21 -12.96
N ALA A 30 18.74 -5.47 -13.11
CA ALA A 30 18.04 -6.44 -13.94
C ALA A 30 17.09 -7.27 -13.07
N PRO A 31 15.88 -7.61 -13.54
CA PRO A 31 15.03 -8.58 -12.87
C PRO A 31 15.64 -9.99 -13.06
N THR A 32 16.75 -10.26 -12.41
CA THR A 32 17.26 -11.60 -12.26
C THR A 32 16.58 -12.20 -11.04
N ASP A 33 15.69 -13.14 -11.30
CA ASP A 33 14.84 -13.86 -10.37
C ASP A 33 15.55 -14.80 -9.43
N ALA A 34 16.72 -14.48 -8.94
CA ALA A 34 17.37 -15.20 -7.87
C ALA A 34 16.76 -14.79 -6.52
N GLN A 35 15.49 -15.17 -6.31
CA GLN A 35 14.89 -15.14 -4.99
C GLN A 35 15.38 -16.36 -4.21
N GLU A 36 16.23 -16.15 -3.24
CA GLU A 36 16.70 -17.22 -2.38
C GLU A 36 15.68 -17.47 -1.27
N PRO A 37 15.06 -18.67 -1.20
CA PRO A 37 14.08 -18.97 -0.17
C PRO A 37 14.75 -19.03 1.21
N ILE A 38 14.10 -18.44 2.21
CA ILE A 38 14.53 -18.38 3.60
C ILE A 38 13.50 -19.10 4.46
N GLU A 39 13.89 -20.19 5.11
CA GLU A 39 13.03 -20.89 6.07
C GLU A 39 13.03 -20.21 7.44
N ASP A 40 14.17 -19.65 7.85
CA ASP A 40 14.36 -18.95 9.13
C ASP A 40 14.73 -17.50 8.89
N SER A 41 13.71 -16.62 8.83
CA SER A 41 13.93 -15.18 8.65
C SER A 41 14.65 -14.53 9.83
N LEU A 42 14.56 -15.08 11.03
CA LEU A 42 15.24 -14.54 12.21
C LEU A 42 16.75 -14.76 12.09
N ALA A 43 17.18 -15.96 11.73
CA ALA A 43 18.57 -16.27 11.47
C ALA A 43 19.14 -15.49 10.29
N ALA A 44 18.38 -15.36 9.19
CA ALA A 44 18.78 -14.62 8.00
C ALA A 44 18.97 -13.13 8.30
N VAL A 45 18.00 -12.48 8.96
CA VAL A 45 18.09 -11.07 9.39
C VAL A 45 19.29 -10.88 10.30
N THR A 46 19.49 -11.76 11.29
CA THR A 46 20.66 -11.70 12.20
C THR A 46 21.97 -11.77 11.43
N SER A 47 22.08 -12.71 10.49
CA SER A 47 23.27 -12.89 9.67
C SER A 47 23.61 -11.66 8.84
N ILE A 48 22.61 -11.06 8.18
CA ILE A 48 22.80 -9.87 7.36
C ILE A 48 23.19 -8.67 8.22
N LEU A 49 22.48 -8.43 9.34
CA LEU A 49 22.77 -7.29 10.23
C LEU A 49 24.12 -7.42 10.94
N SER A 50 24.65 -8.63 11.08
CA SER A 50 25.98 -8.87 11.65
C SER A 50 27.11 -8.62 10.65
N ARG A 51 26.81 -8.56 9.35
CA ARG A 51 27.80 -8.22 8.32
C ARG A 51 28.09 -6.74 8.40
N ARG A 52 29.36 -6.38 8.55
CA ARG A 52 29.80 -4.97 8.64
C ARG A 52 30.84 -4.73 7.58
N PRO A 53 30.45 -4.53 6.31
CA PRO A 53 31.41 -4.23 5.27
C PRO A 53 32.10 -2.90 5.60
N PRO A 54 33.44 -2.83 5.48
CA PRO A 54 34.17 -1.61 5.79
C PRO A 54 33.79 -0.51 4.82
N ALA A 55 33.73 0.72 5.30
CA ALA A 55 33.40 1.93 4.54
C ALA A 55 32.10 1.81 3.73
N THR A 56 31.10 1.11 4.28
CA THR A 56 29.80 0.93 3.63
C THR A 56 28.69 0.97 4.66
N THR A 57 27.64 1.75 4.43
CA THR A 57 26.41 1.68 5.22
C THR A 57 25.55 0.50 4.72
N SER A 58 25.14 -0.37 5.63
CA SER A 58 24.28 -1.52 5.28
C SER A 58 22.81 -1.22 5.59
N LEU A 59 21.95 -1.42 4.61
CA LEU A 59 20.52 -1.21 4.72
C LEU A 59 19.78 -2.52 4.43
N LEU A 60 19.06 -3.04 5.42
CA LEU A 60 18.20 -4.19 5.25
C LEU A 60 16.74 -3.78 5.26
N TYR A 61 16.04 -4.02 4.17
CA TYR A 61 14.59 -3.90 4.12
C TYR A 61 13.91 -5.21 4.54
N LEU A 62 13.00 -5.10 5.49
CA LEU A 62 12.10 -6.18 5.89
C LEU A 62 10.69 -5.84 5.39
N THR A 63 10.24 -6.55 4.37
CA THR A 63 8.96 -6.25 3.72
C THR A 63 7.95 -7.39 3.91
N SER A 64 6.70 -7.05 4.07
CA SER A 64 5.56 -7.98 4.01
C SER A 64 4.25 -7.21 3.90
N ASP A 65 3.14 -7.92 3.71
CA ASP A 65 1.80 -7.33 3.87
C ASP A 65 1.53 -6.99 5.36
N ALA A 66 0.43 -6.27 5.60
CA ALA A 66 -0.02 -5.95 6.95
C ALA A 66 -0.35 -7.24 7.74
N GLY A 67 0.00 -7.28 9.02
CA GLY A 67 -0.35 -8.39 9.91
C GLY A 67 0.44 -9.68 9.75
N GLU A 68 1.56 -9.68 8.99
CA GLU A 68 2.42 -10.85 8.79
C GLU A 68 3.58 -10.97 9.79
N GLY A 69 3.63 -10.08 10.79
CA GLY A 69 4.50 -10.24 11.95
C GLY A 69 5.83 -9.51 11.88
N LYS A 70 6.05 -8.50 11.02
CA LYS A 70 7.29 -7.66 10.98
C LYS A 70 7.67 -7.13 12.36
N THR A 71 6.76 -6.42 13.01
CA THR A 71 6.97 -5.86 14.36
C THR A 71 7.31 -6.93 15.38
N THR A 72 6.62 -8.07 15.33
CA THR A 72 6.87 -9.21 16.22
C THR A 72 8.27 -9.80 15.99
N LEU A 73 8.68 -9.97 14.73
CA LEU A 73 10.03 -10.43 14.38
C LEU A 73 11.10 -9.47 14.89
N ILE A 74 10.93 -8.16 14.67
CA ILE A 74 11.85 -7.12 15.15
C ILE A 74 11.96 -7.17 16.68
N ASN A 75 10.86 -7.26 17.40
CA ASN A 75 10.84 -7.31 18.85
C ASN A 75 11.53 -8.59 19.37
N GLN A 76 11.24 -9.75 18.78
CA GLN A 76 11.90 -10.99 19.17
C GLN A 76 13.39 -10.97 18.88
N LEU A 77 13.80 -10.43 17.74
CA LEU A 77 15.21 -10.28 17.39
C LEU A 77 15.90 -9.32 18.38
N ALA A 78 15.27 -8.18 18.69
CA ALA A 78 15.81 -7.21 19.67
C ALA A 78 16.00 -7.84 21.05
N ARG A 79 15.04 -8.67 21.49
CA ARG A 79 15.11 -9.38 22.76
C ARG A 79 16.24 -10.43 22.77
N LEU A 80 16.32 -11.26 21.73
CA LEU A 80 17.37 -12.29 21.61
C LEU A 80 18.76 -11.67 21.53
N GLN A 81 18.88 -10.57 20.79
CA GLN A 81 20.13 -9.84 20.64
C GLN A 81 20.55 -9.15 21.93
N ALA A 82 19.59 -8.57 22.68
CA ALA A 82 19.85 -7.98 23.99
C ALA A 82 20.31 -9.05 25.02
N GLN A 83 19.75 -10.26 24.95
CA GLN A 83 20.19 -11.37 25.76
C GLN A 83 21.61 -11.84 25.39
N ALA A 84 21.87 -12.03 24.09
CA ALA A 84 23.19 -12.40 23.58
C ALA A 84 24.26 -11.35 23.95
N TYR A 85 23.93 -10.07 23.84
CA TYR A 85 24.82 -8.96 24.25
C TYR A 85 25.15 -9.02 25.77
N ARG A 86 24.14 -9.23 26.60
CA ARG A 86 24.32 -9.36 28.06
C ARG A 86 25.21 -10.55 28.42
N GLU A 87 25.08 -11.64 27.67
CA GLU A 87 25.88 -12.86 27.82
C GLU A 87 27.26 -12.78 27.12
N LYS A 88 27.60 -11.62 26.56
CA LYS A 88 28.84 -11.36 25.81
C LYS A 88 29.03 -12.30 24.59
N ARG A 89 27.94 -12.80 24.02
CA ARG A 89 27.91 -13.59 22.80
C ARG A 89 27.70 -12.74 21.54
N SER A 90 27.36 -11.46 21.72
CA SER A 90 27.20 -10.46 20.69
C SER A 90 27.83 -9.14 21.11
N ASP A 91 28.27 -8.35 20.14
CA ASP A 91 28.86 -7.02 20.31
C ASP A 91 27.92 -5.87 19.87
N TRP A 92 26.69 -6.19 19.44
CA TRP A 92 25.72 -5.22 18.96
C TRP A 92 24.31 -5.44 19.54
N LEU A 93 23.49 -4.41 19.51
CA LEU A 93 22.10 -4.40 19.96
C LEU A 93 21.17 -3.93 18.83
N LEU A 94 20.04 -4.59 18.65
CA LEU A 94 18.95 -4.08 17.83
C LEU A 94 18.04 -3.17 18.67
N VAL A 95 17.78 -1.96 18.18
CA VAL A 95 16.93 -0.98 18.84
C VAL A 95 15.67 -0.75 18.01
N PRO A 96 14.50 -1.25 18.40
CA PRO A 96 13.24 -0.99 17.71
C PRO A 96 12.86 0.50 17.84
N VAL A 97 12.65 1.14 16.68
CA VAL A 97 12.22 2.54 16.54
C VAL A 97 10.89 2.55 15.80
N PRO A 98 9.74 2.49 16.50
CA PRO A 98 8.44 2.53 15.85
C PRO A 98 8.16 3.94 15.33
N LEU A 99 7.70 4.02 14.09
CA LEU A 99 7.40 5.26 13.38
C LEU A 99 5.91 5.61 13.43
N ALA A 100 5.06 4.62 13.76
CA ALA A 100 3.62 4.77 13.81
C ALA A 100 3.13 5.91 14.70
N GLY A 101 2.22 6.73 14.16
CA GLY A 101 1.49 7.76 14.90
C GLY A 101 2.36 8.91 15.41
N ARG A 102 3.48 9.20 14.76
CA ARG A 102 4.33 10.33 15.11
C ARG A 102 4.45 11.28 13.92
N PRO A 103 4.10 12.57 14.08
CA PRO A 103 4.42 13.55 13.06
C PRO A 103 5.93 13.55 12.84
N PHE A 104 6.36 13.27 11.61
CA PHE A 104 7.77 13.26 11.24
C PHE A 104 8.27 14.69 11.11
N LEU A 105 8.75 15.26 12.19
CA LEU A 105 9.40 16.57 12.16
C LEU A 105 10.88 16.43 11.84
N ARG A 106 11.57 15.55 12.58
CA ARG A 106 13.02 15.29 12.43
C ARG A 106 13.32 13.87 12.89
N PHE A 107 14.33 13.25 12.30
CA PHE A 107 14.71 11.87 12.63
C PHE A 107 15.25 11.74 14.07
N ASP A 108 15.95 12.78 14.55
CA ASP A 108 16.39 12.89 15.94
C ASP A 108 15.22 12.81 16.94
N ASP A 109 14.11 13.51 16.67
CA ASP A 109 12.92 13.49 17.54
C ASP A 109 12.31 12.09 17.66
N ILE A 110 12.31 11.33 16.55
CA ILE A 110 11.76 9.96 16.54
C ILE A 110 12.64 9.03 17.37
N VAL A 111 13.96 9.04 17.13
CA VAL A 111 14.91 8.18 17.84
C VAL A 111 14.95 8.54 19.33
N VAL A 112 15.08 9.82 19.63
CA VAL A 112 15.06 10.31 21.03
C VAL A 112 13.73 9.96 21.70
N GLY A 113 12.60 10.16 21.01
CA GLY A 113 11.28 9.79 21.50
C GLY A 113 11.14 8.28 21.77
N ALA A 114 11.70 7.42 20.93
CA ALA A 114 11.69 5.97 21.15
C ALA A 114 12.54 5.57 22.36
N LEU A 115 13.73 6.14 22.48
CA LEU A 115 14.65 5.86 23.60
C LEU A 115 14.12 6.41 24.93
N LEU A 116 13.70 7.68 24.96
CA LEU A 116 13.25 8.33 26.19
C LEU A 116 11.87 7.85 26.64
N ASN A 117 10.89 7.90 25.76
CA ASN A 117 9.49 7.67 26.15
C ASN A 117 9.17 6.18 26.27
N ARG A 118 9.74 5.35 25.39
CA ARG A 118 9.43 3.92 25.33
C ARG A 118 10.39 3.09 26.16
N LEU A 119 11.69 3.24 25.95
CA LEU A 119 12.69 2.48 26.69
C LEU A 119 13.08 3.16 28.02
N ARG A 120 12.58 4.36 28.31
CA ARG A 120 12.90 5.18 29.49
C ARG A 120 14.41 5.33 29.71
N PHE A 121 15.13 5.51 28.60
CA PHE A 121 16.58 5.63 28.61
C PHE A 121 16.96 7.11 28.50
N GLN A 122 17.30 7.73 29.64
CA GLN A 122 17.45 9.19 29.78
C GLN A 122 18.85 9.72 29.49
N LEU A 123 19.82 8.87 29.18
CA LEU A 123 21.23 9.23 29.12
C LEU A 123 21.87 9.13 27.74
N LEU A 124 21.08 9.10 26.67
CA LEU A 124 21.61 8.99 25.33
C LEU A 124 21.21 10.23 24.51
N TYR A 125 22.22 11.00 24.13
CA TYR A 125 22.06 12.09 23.16
C TYR A 125 22.03 11.52 21.73
N TYR A 126 21.37 12.21 20.82
CA TYR A 126 21.22 11.77 19.43
C TYR A 126 22.57 11.54 18.72
N ASP A 127 23.52 12.46 18.89
CA ASP A 127 24.88 12.32 18.32
C ASP A 127 25.60 11.08 18.86
N SER A 128 25.46 10.79 20.14
CA SER A 128 26.03 9.57 20.74
C SER A 128 25.36 8.31 20.21
N PHE A 129 24.06 8.38 19.92
CA PHE A 129 23.33 7.27 19.27
C PHE A 129 23.88 7.04 17.86
N LEU A 130 24.02 8.10 17.04
CA LEU A 130 24.59 8.01 15.70
C LEU A 130 26.00 7.43 15.71
N GLU A 131 26.84 7.87 16.65
CA GLU A 131 28.19 7.34 16.76
C GLU A 131 28.22 5.84 17.11
N MET A 132 27.32 5.40 18.00
CA MET A 132 27.19 3.97 18.29
C MET A 132 26.65 3.17 17.09
N VAL A 133 25.83 3.78 16.22
CA VAL A 133 25.39 3.17 14.96
C VAL A 133 26.58 3.07 13.98
N ARG A 134 27.38 4.12 13.84
CA ARG A 134 28.59 4.11 13.01
C ARG A 134 29.58 3.04 13.46
N LEU A 135 29.79 2.91 14.77
CA LEU A 135 30.62 1.87 15.37
C LEU A 135 30.02 0.46 15.27
N GLY A 136 28.78 0.32 14.80
CA GLY A 136 28.07 -0.94 14.67
C GLY A 136 27.63 -1.54 16.01
N VAL A 137 27.68 -0.79 17.12
CA VAL A 137 27.21 -1.25 18.44
C VAL A 137 25.70 -1.21 18.51
N LEU A 138 25.05 -0.26 17.83
CA LEU A 138 23.60 -0.16 17.74
C LEU A 138 23.15 -0.34 16.29
N VAL A 139 22.09 -1.11 16.10
CA VAL A 139 21.37 -1.24 14.84
C VAL A 139 19.94 -0.75 15.05
N PRO A 140 19.57 0.43 14.55
CA PRO A 140 18.19 0.88 14.61
C PRO A 140 17.31 0.08 13.67
N ALA A 141 16.14 -0.34 14.17
CA ALA A 141 15.09 -0.97 13.38
C ALA A 141 13.90 -0.03 13.25
N LEU A 142 13.78 0.63 12.11
CA LEU A 142 12.71 1.57 11.79
C LEU A 142 11.47 0.78 11.37
N ASP A 143 10.48 0.70 12.26
CA ASP A 143 9.27 -0.09 12.05
C ASP A 143 8.09 0.80 11.65
N GLY A 144 7.40 0.45 10.56
CA GLY A 144 6.31 1.24 9.99
C GLY A 144 6.78 2.39 9.10
N PHE A 145 7.82 2.16 8.31
CA PHE A 145 8.43 3.20 7.47
C PHE A 145 7.46 3.78 6.43
N GLU A 146 6.49 2.99 5.98
CA GLU A 146 5.41 3.45 5.10
C GLU A 146 4.58 4.60 5.67
N GLU A 147 4.45 4.69 6.97
CA GLU A 147 3.63 5.72 7.63
C GLU A 147 4.20 7.13 7.44
N LEU A 148 5.51 7.23 7.24
CA LEU A 148 6.16 8.49 6.93
C LEU A 148 5.76 9.08 5.57
N PHE A 149 5.35 8.22 4.63
CA PHE A 149 4.93 8.64 3.30
C PHE A 149 3.49 9.15 3.26
N ILE A 150 2.65 8.68 4.19
CA ILE A 150 1.22 9.01 4.24
C ILE A 150 1.02 10.45 4.70
N GLU A 151 1.84 10.95 5.61
CA GLU A 151 1.61 12.26 6.24
C GLU A 151 2.07 13.47 5.41
N ARG A 152 3.12 13.35 4.58
CA ARG A 152 3.73 14.51 3.87
C ARG A 152 4.12 14.31 2.41
N GLY A 153 3.83 13.16 1.83
CA GLY A 153 4.27 12.83 0.47
C GLY A 153 5.66 12.17 0.41
N THR A 154 5.88 11.40 -0.65
CA THR A 154 7.08 10.58 -0.89
C THR A 154 8.41 11.34 -0.82
N GLY A 155 8.42 12.64 -1.08
CA GLY A 155 9.64 13.47 -1.12
C GLY A 155 10.32 13.66 0.23
N ASP A 156 9.54 13.89 1.28
CA ASP A 156 10.09 14.28 2.59
C ASP A 156 10.66 13.10 3.37
N ALA A 157 10.00 11.94 3.31
CA ALA A 157 10.47 10.72 3.97
C ALA A 157 11.79 10.20 3.37
N VAL A 158 11.90 10.25 2.03
CA VAL A 158 13.12 9.87 1.31
C VAL A 158 14.26 10.83 1.62
N SER A 159 13.96 12.13 1.67
CA SER A 159 14.93 13.17 2.03
C SER A 159 15.45 12.98 3.46
N ALA A 160 14.59 12.61 4.39
CA ALA A 160 14.97 12.34 5.77
C ALA A 160 15.85 11.09 5.91
N LEU A 161 15.51 10.01 5.21
CA LEU A 161 16.34 8.81 5.16
C LEU A 161 17.69 9.12 4.50
N GLY A 162 17.70 9.85 3.39
CA GLY A 162 18.93 10.30 2.72
C GLY A 162 19.80 11.16 3.65
N THR A 163 19.20 12.02 4.46
CA THR A 163 19.93 12.83 5.47
C THR A 163 20.53 11.95 6.56
N LEU A 164 19.78 10.95 7.07
CA LEU A 164 20.29 9.99 8.03
C LEU A 164 21.48 9.21 7.46
N LEU A 165 21.34 8.67 6.25
CA LEU A 165 22.41 7.90 5.61
C LEU A 165 23.68 8.73 5.35
N ARG A 166 23.54 10.01 5.00
CA ARG A 166 24.69 10.94 4.91
C ARG A 166 25.38 11.14 6.25
N THR A 167 24.60 11.30 7.32
CA THR A 167 25.17 11.42 8.68
C THR A 167 25.90 10.16 9.12
N LEU A 168 25.63 9.00 8.56
CA LEU A 168 26.36 7.77 8.88
C LEU A 168 27.72 7.63 8.17
N GLU A 169 28.04 8.50 7.21
CA GLU A 169 29.37 8.59 6.58
C GLU A 169 29.92 7.24 6.08
N SER A 170 29.12 6.50 5.33
CA SER A 170 29.46 5.16 4.82
C SER A 170 29.81 4.15 5.92
N SER A 171 29.08 4.17 7.03
CA SER A 171 29.28 3.23 8.14
C SER A 171 27.93 2.87 8.78
N GLY A 172 27.92 1.83 9.59
CA GLY A 172 26.74 1.38 10.35
C GLY A 172 25.75 0.54 9.56
N THR A 173 24.76 0.04 10.27
CA THR A 173 23.71 -0.85 9.73
C THR A 173 22.34 -0.39 10.21
N LEU A 174 21.36 -0.42 9.30
CA LEU A 174 19.97 -0.08 9.56
C LEU A 174 19.04 -1.21 9.11
N LEU A 175 17.99 -1.45 9.87
CA LEU A 175 16.84 -2.26 9.47
C LEU A 175 15.65 -1.36 9.22
N ILE A 176 15.00 -1.48 8.07
CA ILE A 176 13.77 -0.75 7.73
C ILE A 176 12.66 -1.76 7.47
N ALA A 177 11.61 -1.71 8.27
CA ALA A 177 10.42 -2.49 8.05
C ALA A 177 9.35 -1.66 7.36
N ALA A 178 8.86 -2.15 6.21
CA ALA A 178 7.86 -1.50 5.41
C ALA A 178 6.88 -2.52 4.82
N ARG A 179 5.72 -2.05 4.35
CA ARG A 179 4.78 -2.89 3.60
C ARG A 179 5.31 -3.16 2.20
N LYS A 180 5.02 -4.35 1.67
CA LYS A 180 5.46 -4.78 0.35
C LYS A 180 5.03 -3.80 -0.76
N ALA A 181 3.77 -3.40 -0.76
CA ALA A 181 3.24 -2.45 -1.73
C ALA A 181 3.99 -1.10 -1.75
N TYR A 182 4.38 -0.59 -0.58
CA TYR A 182 5.18 0.65 -0.49
C TYR A 182 6.58 0.48 -1.05
N TYR A 183 7.19 -0.66 -0.80
CA TYR A 183 8.52 -0.93 -1.30
C TYR A 183 8.53 -1.02 -2.83
N GLU A 184 7.56 -1.70 -3.42
CA GLU A 184 7.45 -1.88 -4.87
C GLU A 184 7.12 -0.58 -5.61
N TYR A 185 6.25 0.26 -5.04
CA TYR A 185 5.88 1.57 -5.62
C TYR A 185 6.95 2.64 -5.40
N ALA A 186 7.49 2.74 -4.18
CA ALA A 186 8.49 3.75 -3.82
C ALA A 186 9.91 3.34 -4.19
N SER A 187 10.20 2.05 -4.45
CA SER A 187 11.56 1.56 -4.50
C SER A 187 12.39 2.16 -5.64
N LEU A 188 11.86 2.25 -6.86
CA LEU A 188 12.58 2.83 -7.98
C LEU A 188 12.79 4.35 -7.80
N GLU A 189 11.78 5.06 -7.36
CA GLU A 189 11.86 6.50 -7.12
C GLU A 189 12.66 6.81 -5.84
N THR A 190 12.45 6.01 -4.80
CA THR A 190 13.14 6.12 -3.51
C THR A 190 14.61 5.76 -3.65
N GLN A 191 14.94 4.69 -4.37
CA GLN A 191 16.32 4.30 -4.63
C GLN A 191 17.04 5.34 -5.49
N ALA A 192 16.43 5.81 -6.57
CA ALA A 192 17.02 6.84 -7.40
C ALA A 192 17.30 8.13 -6.61
N ARG A 193 16.33 8.61 -5.81
CA ARG A 193 16.52 9.79 -4.95
C ARG A 193 17.51 9.55 -3.83
N LEU A 194 17.51 8.34 -3.26
CA LEU A 194 18.47 7.96 -2.22
C LEU A 194 19.88 7.95 -2.79
N TYR A 195 20.09 7.33 -3.94
CA TYR A 195 21.38 7.34 -4.63
C TYR A 195 21.81 8.75 -5.02
N ASP A 196 20.88 9.56 -5.54
CA ASP A 196 21.16 10.96 -5.89
C ASP A 196 21.52 11.82 -4.66
N SER A 197 21.01 11.47 -3.47
CA SER A 197 21.30 12.19 -2.23
C SER A 197 22.62 11.78 -1.56
N LEU A 198 23.19 10.63 -1.94
CA LEU A 198 24.35 10.05 -1.28
C LEU A 198 25.72 10.45 -1.86
N GLU A 199 25.74 11.24 -2.91
CA GLU A 199 26.90 11.87 -3.60
C GLU A 199 28.24 11.09 -3.63
N SER A 200 28.61 10.38 -2.56
CA SER A 200 29.86 9.62 -2.43
C SER A 200 29.80 8.48 -1.41
N ALA A 201 28.65 8.27 -0.77
CA ALA A 201 28.54 7.24 0.26
C ALA A 201 28.34 5.85 -0.36
N SER A 202 29.11 4.87 0.10
CA SER A 202 28.92 3.47 -0.25
C SER A 202 27.74 2.90 0.53
N LEU A 203 26.77 2.34 -0.18
CA LEU A 203 25.56 1.73 0.39
C LEU A 203 25.40 0.29 -0.09
N SER A 204 25.21 -0.63 0.83
CA SER A 204 24.80 -2.01 0.57
C SER A 204 23.34 -2.19 0.95
N VAL A 205 22.52 -2.65 0.02
CA VAL A 205 21.08 -2.82 0.23
C VAL A 205 20.71 -4.29 0.06
N ALA A 206 20.00 -4.84 1.03
CA ALA A 206 19.40 -6.17 0.94
C ALA A 206 17.91 -6.08 1.31
N ARG A 207 17.11 -6.99 0.80
CA ARG A 207 15.68 -7.08 1.13
C ARG A 207 15.31 -8.51 1.52
N ILE A 208 14.60 -8.63 2.63
CA ILE A 208 13.88 -9.85 3.00
C ILE A 208 12.40 -9.58 2.91
N SER A 209 11.70 -10.36 2.08
CA SER A 209 10.25 -10.35 1.98
C SER A 209 9.70 -11.53 2.78
N LEU A 210 8.91 -11.27 3.84
CA LEU A 210 8.28 -12.32 4.62
C LEU A 210 7.14 -12.95 3.82
N ASN A 211 7.04 -14.27 3.92
CA ASN A 211 5.95 -15.04 3.35
C ASN A 211 4.76 -15.11 4.31
N ARG A 212 3.59 -15.32 3.75
CA ARG A 212 2.43 -15.76 4.53
C ARG A 212 2.69 -17.11 5.17
N TRP A 213 1.99 -17.40 6.25
CA TRP A 213 2.10 -18.68 6.92
C TRP A 213 1.55 -19.81 6.07
N ASP A 214 2.23 -20.93 6.11
CA ASP A 214 1.79 -22.20 5.58
C ASP A 214 1.06 -23.04 6.66
N ARG A 215 0.57 -24.19 6.26
CA ARG A 215 -0.11 -25.13 7.15
C ARG A 215 0.77 -25.54 8.34
N SER A 216 2.06 -25.73 8.13
CA SER A 216 2.99 -26.17 9.17
C SER A 216 3.13 -25.13 10.27
N ARG A 217 3.24 -23.84 9.92
CA ARG A 217 3.31 -22.70 10.85
C ARG A 217 2.01 -22.47 11.60
N PHE A 218 0.87 -22.63 10.92
CA PHE A 218 -0.44 -22.58 11.57
C PHE A 218 -0.55 -23.66 12.67
N ILE A 219 -0.24 -24.91 12.34
CA ILE A 219 -0.34 -26.03 13.30
C ILE A 219 0.67 -25.85 14.44
N GLU A 220 1.88 -25.42 14.16
CA GLU A 220 2.88 -25.15 15.20
C GLU A 220 2.42 -24.04 16.14
N PHE A 221 1.86 -22.95 15.60
CA PHE A 221 1.33 -21.84 16.40
C PHE A 221 0.15 -22.30 17.27
N SER A 222 -0.78 -23.07 16.71
CA SER A 222 -1.90 -23.62 17.47
C SER A 222 -1.41 -24.49 18.63
N ARG A 223 -0.39 -25.32 18.42
CA ARG A 223 0.23 -26.13 19.46
C ARG A 223 0.90 -25.28 20.54
N ARG A 224 1.69 -24.27 20.17
CA ARG A 224 2.33 -23.35 21.13
C ARG A 224 1.32 -22.55 21.94
N LYS A 225 0.17 -22.22 21.37
CA LYS A 225 -0.97 -21.60 22.06
C LYS A 225 -1.83 -22.58 22.85
N SER A 226 -1.48 -23.87 22.85
CA SER A 226 -2.28 -24.91 23.51
C SER A 226 -3.74 -24.96 23.03
N VAL A 227 -3.96 -24.70 21.73
CA VAL A 227 -5.27 -24.82 21.12
C VAL A 227 -5.51 -26.30 20.78
N PRO A 228 -6.51 -26.96 21.38
CA PRO A 228 -6.85 -28.31 21.01
C PRO A 228 -7.36 -28.34 19.56
N ASP A 229 -7.06 -29.44 18.83
CA ASP A 229 -7.58 -29.66 17.48
C ASP A 229 -7.20 -28.60 16.43
N GLY A 230 -6.04 -27.91 16.57
CA GLY A 230 -5.59 -26.90 15.61
C GLY A 230 -5.52 -27.41 14.17
N GLN A 231 -5.16 -28.71 13.98
CA GLN A 231 -5.17 -29.35 12.67
C GLN A 231 -6.61 -29.47 12.12
N LEU A 232 -7.58 -29.86 12.95
CA LEU A 232 -8.97 -29.95 12.54
C LEU A 232 -9.54 -28.57 12.15
N ILE A 233 -9.18 -27.53 12.92
CA ILE A 233 -9.57 -26.14 12.61
C ILE A 233 -9.00 -25.74 11.25
N TYR A 234 -7.69 -26.02 11.00
CA TYR A 234 -7.09 -25.73 9.71
C TYR A 234 -7.81 -26.44 8.57
N ASP A 235 -7.94 -27.79 8.65
CA ASP A 235 -8.53 -28.60 7.59
C ASP A 235 -9.98 -28.21 7.28
N MET A 236 -10.72 -27.77 8.30
CA MET A 236 -12.11 -27.29 8.13
C MET A 236 -12.18 -25.93 7.46
N VAL A 237 -11.33 -24.97 7.85
CA VAL A 237 -11.28 -23.67 7.23
C VAL A 237 -10.76 -23.80 5.81
N ALA A 238 -9.70 -24.60 5.60
CA ALA A 238 -9.12 -24.86 4.29
C ALA A 238 -10.13 -25.54 3.33
N GLY A 239 -10.88 -26.51 3.83
CA GLY A 239 -11.92 -27.20 3.04
C GLY A 239 -13.09 -26.30 2.60
N GLN A 240 -13.30 -25.16 3.26
CA GLN A 240 -14.36 -24.21 2.94
C GLN A 240 -13.86 -22.99 2.16
N LEU A 241 -12.66 -22.50 2.49
CA LEU A 241 -12.13 -21.20 2.01
C LEU A 241 -10.90 -21.38 1.12
N GLY A 242 -10.33 -22.58 1.06
CA GLY A 242 -9.05 -22.84 0.42
C GLY A 242 -7.85 -22.60 1.35
N ASP A 243 -6.72 -23.28 1.03
CA ASP A 243 -5.50 -23.25 1.84
C ASP A 243 -4.83 -21.86 1.89
N ASN A 244 -5.04 -21.03 0.87
CA ASN A 244 -4.46 -19.70 0.75
C ASN A 244 -5.27 -18.59 1.41
N HIS A 245 -6.35 -18.93 2.11
CA HIS A 245 -7.21 -17.90 2.72
C HIS A 245 -6.48 -17.14 3.83
N PRO A 246 -6.65 -15.80 3.94
CA PRO A 246 -5.97 -14.96 4.93
C PRO A 246 -6.09 -15.43 6.39
N LEU A 247 -7.22 -16.02 6.75
CA LEU A 247 -7.45 -16.60 8.09
C LEU A 247 -6.53 -17.78 8.43
N LEU A 248 -5.97 -18.44 7.42
CA LEU A 248 -5.02 -19.55 7.59
C LEU A 248 -3.57 -19.11 7.38
N THR A 249 -3.37 -18.03 6.64
CA THR A 249 -2.05 -17.65 6.15
C THR A 249 -1.53 -16.36 6.76
N ARG A 250 -2.40 -15.49 7.28
CA ARG A 250 -2.01 -14.21 7.86
C ARG A 250 -1.88 -14.32 9.37
N ALA A 251 -0.69 -14.16 9.91
CA ALA A 251 -0.33 -14.41 11.31
C ALA A 251 -1.32 -13.78 12.32
N VAL A 252 -1.73 -12.53 12.09
CA VAL A 252 -2.68 -11.85 12.98
C VAL A 252 -4.08 -12.45 12.94
N LEU A 253 -4.56 -12.82 11.77
CA LEU A 253 -5.90 -13.44 11.64
C LEU A 253 -5.90 -14.86 12.17
N VAL A 254 -4.82 -15.60 11.95
CA VAL A 254 -4.61 -16.92 12.58
C VAL A 254 -4.64 -16.80 14.10
N LYS A 255 -3.92 -15.82 14.66
CA LYS A 255 -3.93 -15.56 16.12
C LYS A 255 -5.36 -15.34 16.61
N GLN A 256 -6.13 -14.49 15.97
CA GLN A 256 -7.50 -14.17 16.38
C GLN A 256 -8.46 -15.34 16.19
N LEU A 257 -8.34 -16.09 15.10
CA LEU A 257 -9.11 -17.30 14.87
C LEU A 257 -8.89 -18.31 16.01
N LEU A 258 -7.64 -18.54 16.39
CA LEU A 258 -7.32 -19.47 17.46
C LEU A 258 -7.69 -18.93 18.84
N ASP A 259 -7.58 -17.62 19.08
CA ASP A 259 -8.07 -16.99 20.30
C ASP A 259 -9.59 -17.10 20.44
N LEU A 260 -10.33 -16.98 19.34
CA LEU A 260 -11.77 -17.21 19.33
C LEU A 260 -12.09 -18.69 19.60
N ALA A 261 -11.36 -19.62 18.99
CA ALA A 261 -11.52 -21.05 19.22
C ALA A 261 -11.26 -21.44 20.70
N LEU A 262 -10.29 -20.81 21.36
CA LEU A 262 -10.03 -21.00 22.80
C LEU A 262 -11.16 -20.47 23.69
N LYS A 263 -11.77 -19.34 23.30
CA LYS A 263 -12.81 -18.65 24.08
C LYS A 263 -14.22 -19.21 23.86
N SER A 264 -14.45 -19.97 22.79
CA SER A 264 -15.76 -20.55 22.44
C SER A 264 -15.95 -21.90 23.11
N PRO A 265 -16.91 -22.03 24.05
CA PRO A 265 -17.24 -23.33 24.64
C PRO A 265 -17.89 -24.28 23.63
N ASP A 266 -18.55 -23.76 22.62
CA ASP A 266 -19.19 -24.54 21.54
C ASP A 266 -18.52 -24.24 20.19
N ARG A 267 -17.59 -25.12 19.84
CA ARG A 267 -16.85 -25.08 18.58
C ARG A 267 -17.72 -25.25 17.34
N SER A 268 -18.89 -25.88 17.51
CA SER A 268 -19.83 -26.10 16.40
C SER A 268 -20.34 -24.78 15.82
N ASN A 269 -20.43 -23.73 16.63
CA ASN A 269 -20.86 -22.40 16.18
C ASN A 269 -19.80 -21.68 15.35
N LEU A 270 -18.51 -21.77 15.73
CA LEU A 270 -17.41 -21.26 14.91
C LEU A 270 -17.41 -21.97 13.55
N LEU A 271 -17.58 -23.28 13.56
CA LEU A 271 -17.57 -24.13 12.37
C LEU A 271 -18.78 -23.90 11.48
N ARG A 272 -19.95 -23.59 12.07
CA ARG A 272 -21.16 -23.25 11.34
C ARG A 272 -21.04 -21.89 10.67
N ALA A 273 -20.41 -20.91 11.32
CA ALA A 273 -20.14 -19.60 10.75
C ALA A 273 -19.17 -19.70 9.54
N VAL A 274 -18.12 -20.53 9.61
CA VAL A 274 -17.22 -20.81 8.50
C VAL A 274 -17.92 -21.53 7.34
N LYS A 275 -18.90 -22.39 7.61
CA LYS A 275 -19.62 -23.17 6.58
C LYS A 275 -20.64 -22.36 5.79
N SER A 276 -21.22 -21.30 6.33
CA SER A 276 -22.39 -20.65 5.75
C SER A 276 -22.09 -19.72 4.57
N SER A 277 -20.90 -19.14 4.46
CA SER A 277 -20.48 -18.33 3.30
C SER A 277 -18.95 -18.13 3.27
N PRO A 278 -18.23 -18.86 2.41
CA PRO A 278 -16.76 -18.80 2.33
C PRO A 278 -16.21 -17.43 1.99
N LYS A 279 -16.87 -16.67 1.12
CA LYS A 279 -16.42 -15.35 0.65
C LYS A 279 -16.58 -14.24 1.68
N ASP A 280 -17.39 -14.46 2.73
CA ASP A 280 -17.73 -13.44 3.74
C ASP A 280 -17.25 -13.78 5.15
N PHE A 281 -16.36 -14.75 5.29
CA PHE A 281 -15.97 -15.26 6.62
C PHE A 281 -15.38 -14.18 7.53
N PHE A 282 -14.53 -13.27 7.04
CA PHE A 282 -13.99 -12.20 7.86
C PHE A 282 -15.10 -11.30 8.41
N SER A 283 -16.09 -10.96 7.57
CA SER A 283 -17.26 -10.20 8.00
C SER A 283 -18.06 -10.93 9.04
N GLN A 284 -18.27 -12.24 8.87
CA GLN A 284 -18.98 -13.09 9.85
C GLN A 284 -18.19 -13.24 11.14
N PHE A 285 -16.86 -13.33 11.04
CA PHE A 285 -15.95 -13.36 12.18
C PHE A 285 -16.06 -12.08 13.00
N VAL A 286 -15.96 -10.90 12.35
CA VAL A 286 -16.12 -9.60 13.02
C VAL A 286 -17.52 -9.48 13.60
N ARG A 287 -18.54 -9.87 12.82
CA ARG A 287 -19.94 -9.85 13.27
C ARG A 287 -20.17 -10.73 14.49
N ALA A 288 -19.59 -11.93 14.56
CA ALA A 288 -19.69 -12.80 15.73
C ALA A 288 -19.08 -12.17 16.99
N ILE A 289 -17.97 -11.40 16.86
CA ILE A 289 -17.42 -10.62 17.97
C ILE A 289 -18.41 -9.55 18.40
N VAL A 290 -18.96 -8.79 17.46
CA VAL A 290 -19.92 -7.71 17.74
C VAL A 290 -21.21 -8.28 18.35
N GLU A 291 -21.73 -9.39 17.85
CA GLU A 291 -22.90 -10.09 18.42
C GLU A 291 -22.68 -10.51 19.87
N ARG A 292 -21.48 -10.99 20.19
CA ARG A 292 -21.12 -11.30 21.58
C ARG A 292 -21.06 -10.05 22.45
N GLU A 293 -20.49 -8.97 21.98
CA GLU A 293 -20.49 -7.69 22.69
C GLU A 293 -21.92 -7.20 22.94
N ALA A 294 -22.76 -7.17 21.90
CA ALA A 294 -24.15 -6.72 21.99
C ALA A 294 -25.00 -7.58 22.93
N ASN A 295 -24.92 -8.92 22.80
CA ASN A 295 -25.83 -9.82 23.50
C ASN A 295 -25.35 -10.29 24.86
N GLN A 296 -24.06 -10.13 25.20
CA GLN A 296 -23.52 -10.67 26.45
C GLN A 296 -22.87 -9.61 27.33
N LYS A 297 -22.29 -8.54 26.76
CA LYS A 297 -21.54 -7.56 27.52
C LYS A 297 -22.21 -6.20 27.63
N TRP A 298 -22.79 -5.71 26.54
CA TRP A 298 -23.44 -4.40 26.49
C TRP A 298 -24.91 -4.45 26.81
N ILE A 299 -25.24 -4.96 27.99
CA ILE A 299 -26.61 -5.13 28.47
C ILE A 299 -26.93 -4.06 29.51
N ASP A 300 -28.07 -3.38 29.33
CA ASP A 300 -28.63 -2.51 30.34
C ASP A 300 -29.14 -3.35 31.50
N ARG A 301 -28.47 -3.21 32.65
CA ARG A 301 -28.82 -3.94 33.88
C ARG A 301 -29.85 -3.21 34.75
N VAL A 302 -30.21 -1.99 34.37
CA VAL A 302 -31.17 -1.17 35.11
C VAL A 302 -32.63 -1.48 34.66
N GLY A 303 -32.79 -2.05 33.46
CA GLY A 303 -34.06 -2.44 32.90
C GLY A 303 -34.44 -3.88 33.26
N GLU A 304 -35.71 -4.14 33.64
CA GLU A 304 -36.25 -5.47 33.74
C GLU A 304 -37.27 -5.70 32.61
N PRO A 305 -37.06 -6.66 31.69
CA PRO A 305 -35.90 -7.54 31.55
C PRO A 305 -34.65 -6.85 30.99
N PRO A 306 -33.42 -7.40 31.23
CA PRO A 306 -32.18 -6.86 30.68
C PRO A 306 -32.25 -6.76 29.16
N ARG A 307 -31.88 -5.60 28.61
CA ARG A 307 -31.89 -5.35 27.17
C ARG A 307 -30.51 -4.98 26.67
N ALA A 308 -30.21 -5.35 25.43
CA ALA A 308 -28.99 -4.85 24.80
C ALA A 308 -29.01 -3.32 24.69
N LEU A 309 -27.92 -2.65 25.06
CA LEU A 309 -27.77 -1.19 24.92
C LEU A 309 -27.80 -0.78 23.43
N LEU A 310 -27.15 -1.56 22.60
CA LEU A 310 -27.07 -1.40 21.16
C LEU A 310 -27.37 -2.73 20.46
N SER A 311 -28.08 -2.69 19.37
CA SER A 311 -28.19 -3.81 18.44
C SER A 311 -26.84 -4.08 17.75
N VAL A 312 -26.70 -5.22 17.11
CA VAL A 312 -25.49 -5.56 16.33
C VAL A 312 -25.22 -4.52 15.25
N GLU A 313 -26.27 -4.06 14.56
CA GLU A 313 -26.14 -3.03 13.51
C GLU A 313 -25.72 -1.67 14.08
N GLU A 314 -26.25 -1.30 15.25
CA GLU A 314 -25.84 -0.06 15.93
C GLU A 314 -24.40 -0.13 16.45
N HIS A 315 -23.93 -1.29 16.91
CA HIS A 315 -22.50 -1.49 17.22
C HIS A 315 -21.62 -1.31 15.98
N CYS A 316 -21.99 -1.93 14.85
CA CYS A 316 -21.25 -1.76 13.61
C CYS A 316 -21.24 -0.31 13.13
N GLU A 317 -22.35 0.42 13.35
CA GLU A 317 -22.45 1.82 12.99
C GLU A 317 -21.56 2.70 13.88
N LEU A 318 -21.60 2.53 15.19
CA LEU A 318 -20.74 3.24 16.14
C LEU A 318 -19.26 3.01 15.85
N LEU A 319 -18.84 1.76 15.62
CA LEU A 319 -17.46 1.44 15.26
C LEU A 319 -17.06 2.00 13.90
N SER A 320 -18.03 2.11 12.96
CA SER A 320 -17.79 2.77 11.68
C SER A 320 -17.53 4.26 11.82
N GLU A 321 -18.24 4.94 12.73
CA GLU A 321 -18.00 6.36 13.03
C GLU A 321 -16.64 6.57 13.71
N VAL A 322 -16.26 5.69 14.64
CA VAL A 322 -14.91 5.69 15.23
C VAL A 322 -13.84 5.57 14.12
N ALA A 323 -14.03 4.64 13.17
CA ALA A 323 -13.10 4.45 12.06
C ALA A 323 -13.06 5.66 11.11
N GLN A 324 -14.21 6.26 10.81
CA GLN A 324 -14.28 7.46 9.97
C GLN A 324 -13.60 8.66 10.64
N GLU A 325 -13.78 8.84 11.95
CA GLU A 325 -13.14 9.91 12.70
C GLU A 325 -11.62 9.74 12.72
N MET A 326 -11.12 8.51 12.91
CA MET A 326 -9.70 8.22 12.83
C MET A 326 -9.15 8.52 11.43
N TRP A 327 -9.87 8.11 10.37
CA TRP A 327 -9.48 8.36 8.98
C TRP A 327 -9.46 9.83 8.63
N LEU A 328 -10.50 10.58 9.02
CA LEU A 328 -10.62 12.03 8.77
C LEU A 328 -9.52 12.84 9.45
N ASN A 329 -9.07 12.41 10.60
CA ASN A 329 -7.98 13.05 11.34
C ASN A 329 -6.60 12.46 11.02
N SER A 330 -6.52 11.50 10.10
CA SER A 330 -5.26 10.83 9.73
C SER A 330 -4.50 10.31 10.95
N THR A 331 -5.21 9.65 11.85
CA THR A 331 -4.66 9.13 13.11
C THR A 331 -5.02 7.66 13.31
N ASP A 332 -4.13 6.91 13.93
CA ASP A 332 -4.34 5.49 14.26
C ASP A 332 -5.06 5.31 15.60
N TYR A 333 -5.34 6.41 16.32
CA TYR A 333 -5.98 6.38 17.63
C TYR A 333 -6.84 7.62 17.86
N LEU A 334 -7.85 7.48 18.72
CA LEU A 334 -8.61 8.60 19.25
C LEU A 334 -8.31 8.79 20.74
N LYS A 335 -8.26 10.04 21.18
CA LYS A 335 -8.25 10.35 22.60
C LYS A 335 -9.61 10.05 23.22
N GLN A 336 -9.63 9.83 24.52
CA GLN A 336 -10.85 9.48 25.25
C GLN A 336 -11.97 10.53 25.10
N ASP A 337 -11.63 11.81 25.08
CA ASP A 337 -12.58 12.92 24.88
C ASP A 337 -13.23 12.86 23.51
N ILE A 338 -12.47 12.58 22.45
CA ILE A 338 -13.00 12.42 21.09
C ILE A 338 -13.88 11.16 20.99
N LEU A 339 -13.45 10.05 21.61
CA LEU A 339 -14.23 8.82 21.62
C LEU A 339 -15.57 9.00 22.36
N GLN A 340 -15.59 9.81 23.43
CA GLN A 340 -16.80 10.21 24.15
C GLN A 340 -17.70 11.07 23.27
N LEU A 341 -17.14 12.06 22.55
CA LEU A 341 -17.88 12.91 21.63
C LEU A 341 -18.54 12.09 20.49
N VAL A 342 -17.80 11.15 19.87
CA VAL A 342 -18.36 10.24 18.86
C VAL A 342 -19.54 9.46 19.44
N SER A 343 -19.40 8.95 20.67
CA SER A 343 -20.47 8.21 21.35
C SER A 343 -21.68 9.06 21.63
N GLU A 344 -21.50 10.33 21.98
CA GLU A 344 -22.56 11.29 22.25
C GLU A 344 -23.35 11.63 20.99
N LEU A 345 -22.64 12.02 19.92
CA LEU A 345 -23.25 12.31 18.62
C LEU A 345 -24.02 11.11 18.06
N PHE A 346 -23.42 9.91 18.16
CA PHE A 346 -24.10 8.66 17.79
C PHE A 346 -25.38 8.44 18.61
N SER A 347 -25.33 8.66 19.94
CA SER A 347 -26.45 8.45 20.84
C SER A 347 -27.59 9.44 20.58
N GLU A 348 -27.26 10.70 20.33
CA GLU A 348 -28.24 11.71 19.95
C GLU A 348 -28.96 11.35 18.64
N ARG A 349 -28.21 10.97 17.61
CA ARG A 349 -28.75 10.58 16.30
C ARG A 349 -29.64 9.33 16.39
N THR A 350 -29.29 8.39 17.26
CA THR A 350 -30.06 7.14 17.48
C THR A 350 -31.09 7.27 18.59
N ASN A 351 -31.34 8.47 19.10
CA ASN A 351 -32.34 8.79 20.14
C ASN A 351 -32.16 7.93 21.43
N LYS A 352 -30.92 7.75 21.87
CA LYS A 352 -30.65 7.03 23.13
C LYS A 352 -30.91 7.95 24.33
N THR A 353 -31.35 7.34 25.44
CA THR A 353 -31.54 8.11 26.70
C THR A 353 -30.18 8.51 27.30
N PRO A 354 -30.10 9.58 28.11
CA PRO A 354 -28.85 10.01 28.75
C PRO A 354 -28.18 8.90 29.58
N SER A 355 -28.98 8.05 30.21
CA SER A 355 -28.48 6.90 30.98
C SER A 355 -27.78 5.87 30.09
N VAL A 356 -28.37 5.58 28.90
CA VAL A 356 -27.79 4.68 27.92
C VAL A 356 -26.55 5.30 27.28
N THR A 357 -26.59 6.58 26.95
CA THR A 357 -25.45 7.33 26.41
C THR A 357 -24.22 7.22 27.32
N ARG A 358 -24.41 7.45 28.63
CA ARG A 358 -23.32 7.30 29.60
C ARG A 358 -22.75 5.88 29.62
N GLN A 359 -23.59 4.86 29.58
CA GLN A 359 -23.15 3.47 29.56
C GLN A 359 -22.38 3.14 28.27
N ILE A 360 -22.76 3.71 27.12
CA ILE A 360 -22.04 3.57 25.84
C ILE A 360 -20.67 4.21 25.95
N GLN A 361 -20.57 5.44 26.45
CA GLN A 361 -19.32 6.18 26.64
C GLN A 361 -18.33 5.45 27.56
N GLU A 362 -18.83 4.82 28.64
CA GLU A 362 -18.01 4.05 29.58
C GLU A 362 -17.51 2.72 29.00
N ARG A 363 -18.29 2.08 28.13
CA ARG A 363 -18.00 0.75 27.58
C ARG A 363 -17.23 0.78 26.28
N LEU A 364 -17.38 1.82 25.47
CA LEU A 364 -16.72 1.90 24.15
C LEU A 364 -15.20 1.76 24.25
N PRO A 365 -14.50 2.38 25.23
CA PRO A 365 -13.06 2.17 25.43
C PRO A 365 -12.67 0.73 25.75
N GLN A 366 -13.61 -0.08 26.19
CA GLN A 366 -13.41 -1.49 26.60
C GLN A 366 -13.96 -2.48 25.57
N HIS A 367 -14.37 -2.00 24.40
CA HIS A 367 -14.91 -2.86 23.34
C HIS A 367 -13.85 -3.86 22.87
N ALA A 368 -14.25 -5.12 22.63
CA ALA A 368 -13.33 -6.21 22.27
C ALA A 368 -12.49 -5.97 21.01
N LEU A 369 -12.91 -5.05 20.15
CA LEU A 369 -12.18 -4.67 18.91
C LEU A 369 -11.34 -3.40 19.06
N LEU A 370 -11.37 -2.77 20.24
CA LEU A 370 -10.55 -1.61 20.57
C LEU A 370 -9.52 -1.97 21.61
N MET A 371 -8.38 -1.29 21.58
CA MET A 371 -7.32 -1.42 22.58
C MET A 371 -6.77 -0.06 22.97
N SER A 372 -6.23 0.05 24.18
CA SER A 372 -5.39 1.16 24.58
C SER A 372 -3.94 0.73 24.49
N PRO A 373 -3.11 1.33 23.60
CA PRO A 373 -1.69 1.00 23.52
C PRO A 373 -0.99 1.23 24.88
N PRO A 374 -0.07 0.34 25.29
CA PRO A 374 0.56 0.40 26.62
C PRO A 374 1.32 1.71 26.91
N ASP A 375 1.83 2.32 25.86
CA ASP A 375 2.61 3.57 25.87
C ASP A 375 1.75 4.83 25.71
N ARG A 376 0.42 4.70 25.48
CA ARG A 376 -0.50 5.79 25.15
C ARG A 376 -1.77 5.75 26.00
N ARG A 377 -1.63 5.97 27.30
CA ARG A 377 -2.79 5.97 28.22
C ARG A 377 -3.83 7.01 27.81
N GLY A 378 -5.10 6.59 27.81
CA GLY A 378 -6.23 7.46 27.42
C GLY A 378 -6.38 7.66 25.91
N GLN A 379 -5.69 6.87 25.10
CA GLN A 379 -5.84 6.78 23.65
C GLN A 379 -6.31 5.37 23.28
N TYR A 380 -7.16 5.29 22.27
CA TYR A 380 -7.80 4.04 21.86
C TYR A 380 -7.66 3.86 20.36
N ALA A 381 -7.28 2.66 19.96
CA ALA A 381 -7.12 2.23 18.58
C ALA A 381 -7.92 0.95 18.33
N PHE A 382 -8.18 0.61 17.09
CA PHE A 382 -8.58 -0.76 16.78
C PHE A 382 -7.46 -1.73 17.14
N ASP A 383 -7.83 -2.89 17.71
CA ASP A 383 -6.87 -3.93 18.11
C ASP A 383 -6.02 -4.41 16.91
N HIS A 384 -6.55 -4.28 15.72
CA HIS A 384 -5.83 -4.50 14.48
C HIS A 384 -6.34 -3.61 13.35
N GLU A 385 -5.42 -3.25 12.45
CA GLU A 385 -5.68 -2.43 11.27
C GLU A 385 -6.80 -3.01 10.38
N GLU A 386 -6.90 -4.33 10.25
CA GLU A 386 -7.96 -4.93 9.44
C GLU A 386 -9.36 -4.67 10.00
N PHE A 387 -9.52 -4.56 11.33
CA PHE A 387 -10.79 -4.14 11.91
C PHE A 387 -11.09 -2.68 11.60
N PHE A 388 -10.09 -1.82 11.69
CA PHE A 388 -10.22 -0.43 11.29
C PHE A 388 -10.69 -0.31 9.83
N HIS A 389 -10.01 -0.98 8.91
CA HIS A 389 -10.38 -0.96 7.50
C HIS A 389 -11.75 -1.59 7.21
N PHE A 390 -12.12 -2.62 7.94
CA PHE A 390 -13.45 -3.23 7.85
C PHE A 390 -14.54 -2.23 8.25
N PHE A 391 -14.42 -1.58 9.41
CA PHE A 391 -15.43 -0.63 9.87
C PHE A 391 -15.42 0.68 9.06
N LEU A 392 -14.29 1.12 8.57
CA LEU A 392 -14.22 2.21 7.60
C LEU A 392 -15.00 1.86 6.33
N GLY A 393 -14.84 0.64 5.82
CA GLY A 393 -15.59 0.14 4.67
C GLY A 393 -17.09 0.04 4.94
N GLU A 394 -17.51 -0.47 6.11
CA GLU A 394 -18.91 -0.48 6.54
C GLU A 394 -19.51 0.94 6.53
N GLY A 395 -18.75 1.92 7.06
CA GLY A 395 -19.14 3.33 7.07
C GLY A 395 -19.27 3.93 5.67
N ILE A 396 -18.29 3.71 4.80
CA ILE A 396 -18.34 4.15 3.40
C ILE A 396 -19.53 3.52 2.68
N GLY A 397 -19.76 2.22 2.85
CA GLY A 397 -20.93 1.54 2.27
C GLY A 397 -22.25 2.15 2.72
N ARG A 398 -22.39 2.56 3.99
CA ARG A 398 -23.56 3.28 4.51
C ARG A 398 -23.74 4.65 3.85
N LEU A 399 -22.65 5.40 3.63
CA LEU A 399 -22.69 6.68 2.93
C LEU A 399 -23.14 6.52 1.47
N VAL A 400 -22.71 5.44 0.79
CA VAL A 400 -23.20 5.11 -0.57
C VAL A 400 -24.70 4.82 -0.53
N VAL A 401 -25.18 3.99 0.39
CA VAL A 401 -26.60 3.68 0.58
C VAL A 401 -27.41 4.93 0.87
N GLY A 402 -26.89 5.85 1.70
CA GLY A 402 -27.52 7.12 2.03
C GLY A 402 -27.37 8.21 0.95
N SER A 403 -26.72 7.91 -0.18
CA SER A 403 -26.46 8.87 -1.28
C SER A 403 -25.70 10.13 -0.83
N GLN A 404 -24.82 10.02 0.17
CA GLN A 404 -24.11 11.12 0.80
C GLN A 404 -22.82 11.47 0.04
N ALA A 405 -22.94 11.98 -1.17
CA ALA A 405 -21.82 12.24 -2.09
C ALA A 405 -20.79 13.24 -1.52
N VAL A 406 -21.17 14.18 -0.67
CA VAL A 406 -20.27 15.18 -0.05
C VAL A 406 -19.36 14.50 0.99
N ASP A 407 -19.96 13.67 1.86
CA ASP A 407 -19.22 12.99 2.92
C ASP A 407 -18.27 11.93 2.32
N LEU A 408 -18.72 11.20 1.29
CA LEU A 408 -17.88 10.30 0.50
C LEU A 408 -16.64 11.03 -0.05
N ARG A 409 -16.82 12.21 -0.67
CA ARG A 409 -15.69 13.01 -1.17
C ARG A 409 -14.72 13.39 -0.05
N THR A 410 -15.25 13.82 1.08
CA THR A 410 -14.45 14.24 2.23
C THR A 410 -13.56 13.08 2.72
N LEU A 411 -14.13 11.88 2.84
CA LEU A 411 -13.37 10.68 3.20
C LEU A 411 -12.36 10.28 2.13
N PHE A 412 -12.75 10.29 0.86
CA PHE A 412 -11.91 9.83 -0.24
C PHE A 412 -10.74 10.77 -0.54
N ARG A 413 -10.84 12.06 -0.20
CA ARG A 413 -9.73 13.03 -0.35
C ARG A 413 -8.56 12.79 0.59
N LYS A 414 -8.77 12.06 1.69
CA LYS A 414 -7.75 11.86 2.72
C LYS A 414 -6.60 10.95 2.29
N GLY A 415 -6.85 10.02 1.40
CA GLY A 415 -5.84 9.09 0.92
C GLY A 415 -6.42 7.93 0.13
N ARG A 416 -5.54 7.05 -0.33
CA ARG A 416 -5.91 5.80 -0.99
C ARG A 416 -6.47 4.80 0.03
N LEU A 417 -7.62 4.25 -0.28
CA LEU A 417 -8.27 3.24 0.54
C LEU A 417 -7.73 1.83 0.21
N PRO A 418 -7.45 1.00 1.22
CA PRO A 418 -7.08 -0.39 1.01
C PRO A 418 -8.20 -1.24 0.43
N ASP A 419 -7.83 -2.33 -0.23
CA ASP A 419 -8.76 -3.26 -0.87
C ASP A 419 -9.84 -3.79 0.07
N LEU A 420 -9.50 -4.16 1.31
CA LEU A 420 -10.46 -4.61 2.32
C LEU A 420 -11.54 -3.57 2.60
N THR A 421 -11.17 -2.30 2.63
CA THR A 421 -12.13 -1.19 2.83
C THR A 421 -13.06 -1.07 1.63
N LEU A 422 -12.53 -1.09 0.41
CA LEU A 422 -13.31 -1.00 -0.82
C LEU A 422 -14.24 -2.20 -0.99
N GLU A 423 -13.74 -3.41 -0.75
CA GLU A 423 -14.52 -4.64 -0.81
C GLU A 423 -15.67 -4.63 0.21
N THR A 424 -15.38 -4.23 1.45
CA THR A 424 -16.39 -4.16 2.51
C THR A 424 -17.45 -3.11 2.18
N ALA A 425 -17.06 -1.94 1.66
CA ALA A 425 -17.99 -0.89 1.23
C ALA A 425 -18.87 -1.36 0.08
N ALA A 426 -18.31 -2.03 -0.93
CA ALA A 426 -19.07 -2.59 -2.05
C ALA A 426 -20.09 -3.64 -1.57
N ARG A 427 -19.67 -4.55 -0.69
CA ARG A 427 -20.56 -5.56 -0.10
C ARG A 427 -21.70 -4.91 0.68
N LYS A 428 -21.42 -3.93 1.53
CA LYS A 428 -22.44 -3.21 2.30
C LYS A 428 -23.44 -2.50 1.39
N ALA A 429 -22.96 -1.83 0.34
CA ALA A 429 -23.82 -1.15 -0.63
C ALA A 429 -24.74 -2.12 -1.37
N ARG A 430 -24.23 -3.28 -1.81
CA ARG A 430 -24.97 -4.32 -2.55
C ARG A 430 -26.11 -4.96 -1.75
N VAL A 431 -26.07 -4.90 -0.42
CA VAL A 431 -27.18 -5.44 0.42
C VAL A 431 -28.48 -4.63 0.20
N THR A 432 -28.35 -3.34 -0.07
CA THR A 432 -29.49 -2.41 -0.10
C THR A 432 -29.76 -1.83 -1.48
N LEU A 433 -28.71 -1.56 -2.27
CA LEU A 433 -28.79 -0.92 -3.59
C LEU A 433 -28.50 -1.94 -4.71
N SER A 434 -29.09 -1.71 -5.89
CA SER A 434 -28.57 -2.29 -7.12
C SER A 434 -27.17 -1.74 -7.44
N VAL A 435 -26.38 -2.50 -8.17
CA VAL A 435 -25.04 -2.06 -8.59
C VAL A 435 -25.12 -0.75 -9.36
N ARG A 436 -26.13 -0.60 -10.21
CA ARG A 436 -26.36 0.63 -10.99
C ARG A 436 -26.59 1.85 -10.09
N GLU A 437 -27.44 1.74 -9.06
CA GLU A 437 -27.70 2.84 -8.14
C GLU A 437 -26.44 3.25 -7.38
N ALA A 438 -25.70 2.28 -6.84
CA ALA A 438 -24.45 2.52 -6.14
C ALA A 438 -23.40 3.24 -7.05
N VAL A 439 -23.25 2.76 -8.30
CA VAL A 439 -22.37 3.39 -9.29
C VAL A 439 -22.78 4.82 -9.59
N VAL A 440 -24.07 5.13 -9.75
CA VAL A 440 -24.56 6.49 -9.99
C VAL A 440 -24.18 7.44 -8.85
N VAL A 441 -24.34 7.00 -7.59
CA VAL A 441 -23.93 7.80 -6.41
C VAL A 441 -22.43 8.09 -6.43
N LEU A 442 -21.61 7.09 -6.73
CA LEU A 442 -20.16 7.23 -6.80
C LEU A 442 -19.72 8.16 -7.93
N LEU A 443 -20.33 8.05 -9.12
CA LEU A 443 -20.04 8.95 -10.23
C LEU A 443 -20.44 10.41 -9.93
N GLN A 444 -21.52 10.63 -9.15
CA GLN A 444 -21.87 11.97 -8.68
C GLN A 444 -20.79 12.53 -7.75
N ALA A 445 -20.21 11.70 -6.86
CA ALA A 445 -19.11 12.13 -6.00
C ALA A 445 -17.83 12.48 -6.79
N ALA A 446 -17.59 11.84 -7.95
CA ALA A 446 -16.42 12.09 -8.80
C ALA A 446 -16.50 13.35 -9.66
N ARG A 447 -17.69 13.86 -9.99
CA ARG A 447 -17.93 14.91 -11.01
C ARG A 447 -17.15 16.21 -10.84
N SER A 448 -16.85 16.60 -9.61
CA SER A 448 -16.17 17.87 -9.29
C SER A 448 -14.69 17.72 -8.97
N GLU A 449 -14.13 16.52 -9.16
CA GLU A 449 -12.77 16.21 -8.75
C GLU A 449 -11.79 16.22 -9.94
N GLY A 450 -10.55 16.62 -9.66
CA GLY A 450 -9.47 16.58 -10.65
C GLY A 450 -9.12 15.17 -11.09
N PRO A 451 -8.49 14.98 -12.26
CA PRO A 451 -8.23 13.67 -12.85
C PRO A 451 -7.27 12.78 -12.04
N SER A 452 -6.42 13.35 -11.21
CA SER A 452 -5.42 12.63 -10.40
C SER A 452 -5.74 12.67 -8.90
N SER A 453 -7.02 12.79 -8.53
CA SER A 453 -7.43 12.84 -7.13
C SER A 453 -7.63 11.44 -6.56
N TYR A 454 -7.31 11.25 -5.28
CA TYR A 454 -7.66 10.03 -4.54
C TYR A 454 -9.15 9.70 -4.60
N VAL A 455 -10.01 10.72 -4.78
CA VAL A 455 -11.45 10.51 -4.92
C VAL A 455 -11.75 9.68 -6.16
N ARG A 456 -11.15 9.99 -7.32
CA ARG A 456 -11.37 9.22 -8.55
C ARG A 456 -10.77 7.83 -8.48
N GLU A 457 -9.63 7.69 -7.82
CA GLU A 457 -8.97 6.41 -7.59
C GLU A 457 -9.81 5.51 -6.65
N ASN A 458 -10.23 6.02 -5.50
CA ASN A 458 -11.05 5.26 -4.56
C ASN A 458 -12.42 4.89 -5.15
N ILE A 459 -13.02 5.79 -5.93
CA ILE A 459 -14.27 5.52 -6.65
C ILE A 459 -14.05 4.44 -7.71
N GLY A 460 -12.97 4.53 -8.48
CA GLY A 460 -12.63 3.53 -9.49
C GLY A 460 -12.46 2.14 -8.87
N GLY A 461 -11.68 2.03 -7.79
CA GLY A 461 -11.53 0.78 -7.06
C GLY A 461 -12.85 0.24 -6.51
N LEU A 462 -13.64 1.09 -5.85
CA LEU A 462 -14.94 0.67 -5.29
C LEU A 462 -15.91 0.23 -6.39
N ILE A 463 -15.93 0.89 -7.54
CA ILE A 463 -16.75 0.49 -8.69
C ILE A 463 -16.31 -0.88 -9.20
N ILE A 464 -15.01 -1.18 -9.33
CA ILE A 464 -14.55 -2.51 -9.76
C ILE A 464 -15.07 -3.60 -8.82
N TYR A 465 -15.04 -3.39 -7.50
CA TYR A 465 -15.63 -4.35 -6.54
C TYR A 465 -17.16 -4.48 -6.70
N LEU A 466 -17.86 -3.41 -7.02
CA LEU A 466 -19.31 -3.44 -7.31
C LEU A 466 -19.63 -4.15 -8.62
N LEU A 467 -18.75 -4.12 -9.60
CA LEU A 467 -18.93 -4.74 -10.92
C LEU A 467 -18.69 -6.24 -10.93
N ASP A 468 -17.91 -6.74 -9.97
CA ASP A 468 -17.50 -8.15 -9.92
C ASP A 468 -18.73 -9.08 -9.91
N GLY A 469 -18.89 -9.86 -11.00
CA GLY A 469 -20.04 -10.74 -11.21
C GLY A 469 -21.39 -10.05 -11.47
N ALA A 470 -21.44 -8.72 -11.62
CA ALA A 470 -22.68 -7.99 -11.94
C ALA A 470 -23.18 -8.31 -13.34
N LYS A 471 -24.52 -8.40 -13.49
CA LYS A 471 -25.20 -8.66 -14.79
C LYS A 471 -26.08 -7.50 -15.24
N GLU A 472 -26.05 -6.40 -14.52
CA GLU A 472 -26.89 -5.23 -14.78
C GLU A 472 -26.30 -4.38 -15.91
N LYS A 473 -27.17 -3.70 -16.67
CA LYS A 473 -26.73 -2.68 -17.61
C LYS A 473 -26.33 -1.41 -16.84
N LEU A 474 -25.07 -1.04 -16.94
CA LEU A 474 -24.45 0.06 -16.21
C LEU A 474 -24.34 1.34 -17.02
N PRO A 475 -24.21 2.51 -16.39
CA PRO A 475 -23.80 3.72 -17.08
C PRO A 475 -22.37 3.59 -17.61
N GLU A 476 -21.99 4.43 -18.55
CA GLU A 476 -20.59 4.56 -18.98
C GLU A 476 -19.74 5.07 -17.79
N LEU A 477 -18.57 4.46 -17.62
CA LEU A 477 -17.60 4.84 -16.60
C LEU A 477 -16.55 5.75 -17.24
N GLU A 478 -16.55 7.01 -16.89
CA GLU A 478 -15.73 8.02 -17.54
C GLU A 478 -14.77 8.68 -16.56
N ASP A 479 -13.55 8.96 -17.05
CA ASP A 479 -12.51 9.70 -16.31
C ASP A 479 -12.15 9.13 -14.92
N LEU A 480 -12.21 7.82 -14.74
CA LEU A 480 -11.83 7.17 -13.49
C LEU A 480 -10.35 6.75 -13.51
N VAL A 481 -9.78 6.65 -12.32
CA VAL A 481 -8.50 5.96 -12.07
C VAL A 481 -8.83 4.60 -11.49
N ILE A 482 -8.38 3.54 -12.14
CA ILE A 482 -8.54 2.16 -11.67
C ILE A 482 -7.25 1.76 -10.97
N PRO A 483 -7.29 1.52 -9.65
CA PRO A 483 -6.11 1.24 -8.85
C PRO A 483 -5.37 -0.02 -9.27
N GLU A 484 -4.09 -0.09 -8.93
CA GLU A 484 -3.22 -1.24 -9.20
C GLU A 484 -3.84 -2.56 -8.69
N GLY A 485 -3.79 -3.60 -9.52
CA GLY A 485 -4.23 -4.95 -9.17
C GLY A 485 -5.75 -5.13 -9.00
N SER A 486 -6.55 -4.10 -9.23
CA SER A 486 -8.01 -4.16 -8.99
C SER A 486 -8.74 -5.19 -9.85
N LEU A 487 -8.16 -5.59 -11.00
CA LEU A 487 -8.78 -6.53 -11.94
C LEU A 487 -8.44 -7.99 -11.65
N LEU A 488 -7.51 -8.28 -10.75
CA LEU A 488 -7.06 -9.64 -10.41
C LEU A 488 -8.24 -10.53 -9.98
N GLY A 489 -8.47 -11.63 -10.70
CA GLY A 489 -9.51 -12.60 -10.41
C GLY A 489 -10.95 -12.09 -10.57
N ARG A 490 -11.19 -10.93 -11.21
CA ARG A 490 -12.52 -10.31 -11.35
C ARG A 490 -13.29 -10.77 -12.57
N GLU A 491 -14.60 -10.77 -12.45
CA GLU A 491 -15.52 -11.06 -13.54
C GLU A 491 -16.28 -9.78 -13.95
N LEU A 492 -15.87 -9.18 -15.08
CA LEU A 492 -16.50 -7.98 -15.62
C LEU A 492 -17.29 -8.31 -16.89
N ARG A 493 -18.54 -7.85 -17.00
CA ARG A 493 -19.39 -8.12 -18.14
C ARG A 493 -20.11 -6.87 -18.65
N GLY A 494 -19.96 -6.60 -19.96
CA GLY A 494 -20.73 -5.58 -20.66
C GLY A 494 -20.55 -4.15 -20.13
N VAL A 495 -19.38 -3.82 -19.59
CA VAL A 495 -19.05 -2.51 -19.00
C VAL A 495 -18.30 -1.66 -20.02
N THR A 496 -18.69 -0.39 -20.14
CA THR A 496 -17.99 0.59 -20.98
C THR A 496 -17.15 1.52 -20.12
N PHE A 497 -15.83 1.52 -20.35
CA PHE A 497 -14.86 2.45 -19.75
C PHE A 497 -14.44 3.46 -20.82
N ARG A 498 -14.56 4.75 -20.50
CA ARG A 498 -14.16 5.85 -21.39
C ARG A 498 -13.14 6.76 -20.70
N GLN A 499 -12.04 7.05 -21.37
CA GLN A 499 -10.98 7.95 -20.88
C GLN A 499 -10.43 7.60 -19.49
N CYS A 500 -10.59 6.34 -19.07
CA CYS A 500 -10.11 5.86 -17.77
C CYS A 500 -8.61 5.60 -17.80
N TYR A 501 -7.98 5.81 -16.67
CA TYR A 501 -6.58 5.48 -16.42
C TYR A 501 -6.49 4.22 -15.55
N PHE A 502 -5.85 3.20 -16.08
CA PHE A 502 -5.58 1.96 -15.38
C PHE A 502 -4.13 1.96 -14.90
N GLU A 503 -3.93 1.99 -13.59
CA GLU A 503 -2.64 1.69 -12.98
C GLU A 503 -2.22 0.24 -13.34
N PRO A 504 -1.02 -0.25 -12.97
CA PRO A 504 -0.63 -1.61 -13.30
C PRO A 504 -1.69 -2.65 -12.93
N GLN A 505 -2.15 -3.42 -13.91
CA GLN A 505 -3.19 -4.43 -13.72
C GLN A 505 -2.67 -5.82 -14.01
N ASP A 506 -3.00 -6.74 -13.12
CA ASP A 506 -2.85 -8.17 -13.32
C ASP A 506 -4.22 -8.78 -13.68
N LEU A 507 -4.27 -9.48 -14.80
CA LEU A 507 -5.47 -10.16 -15.27
C LEU A 507 -5.46 -11.68 -14.97
N GLU A 508 -4.60 -12.14 -14.08
CA GLU A 508 -4.62 -13.55 -13.69
C GLU A 508 -5.98 -13.91 -13.07
N GLY A 509 -6.61 -14.93 -13.61
CA GLY A 509 -7.94 -15.36 -13.19
C GLY A 509 -9.08 -14.39 -13.53
N ALA A 510 -8.81 -13.26 -14.20
CA ALA A 510 -9.84 -12.33 -14.62
C ALA A 510 -10.61 -12.81 -15.84
N SER A 511 -11.92 -12.55 -15.84
CA SER A 511 -12.80 -12.76 -17.00
C SER A 511 -13.42 -11.42 -17.40
N ILE A 512 -13.03 -10.91 -18.58
CA ILE A 512 -13.53 -9.65 -19.11
C ILE A 512 -14.32 -9.97 -20.40
N ASP A 513 -15.66 -9.96 -20.28
CA ASP A 513 -16.57 -10.41 -21.33
C ASP A 513 -17.46 -9.27 -21.84
N GLY A 514 -17.39 -9.00 -23.14
CA GLY A 514 -18.24 -8.00 -23.81
C GLY A 514 -18.02 -6.57 -23.30
N CYS A 515 -16.90 -6.26 -22.67
CA CYS A 515 -16.57 -4.92 -22.21
C CYS A 515 -16.06 -4.02 -23.33
N GLU A 516 -16.19 -2.72 -23.16
CA GLU A 516 -15.67 -1.73 -24.11
C GLU A 516 -14.73 -0.76 -23.41
N PHE A 517 -13.51 -0.64 -23.92
CA PHE A 517 -12.52 0.34 -23.46
C PHE A 517 -12.30 1.37 -24.57
N GLU A 518 -12.68 2.62 -24.33
CA GLU A 518 -12.54 3.71 -25.30
C GLU A 518 -11.60 4.79 -24.76
N LYS A 519 -10.54 5.07 -25.51
CA LYS A 519 -9.53 6.10 -25.15
C LYS A 519 -8.91 5.93 -23.78
N CYS A 520 -8.92 4.71 -23.25
CA CYS A 520 -8.33 4.39 -21.96
C CYS A 520 -6.80 4.30 -22.06
N ARG A 521 -6.16 4.46 -20.91
CA ARG A 521 -4.72 4.34 -20.79
C ARG A 521 -4.36 3.29 -19.75
N PHE A 522 -3.57 2.31 -20.17
CA PHE A 522 -3.03 1.25 -19.29
C PHE A 522 -1.54 1.49 -19.07
N GLU A 523 -1.14 1.58 -17.79
CA GLU A 523 0.27 1.77 -17.44
C GLU A 523 1.06 0.48 -17.67
N ARG A 524 0.62 -0.63 -17.09
CA ARG A 524 1.13 -1.97 -17.31
C ARG A 524 -0.02 -2.95 -17.26
N LEU A 525 -0.07 -3.85 -18.23
CA LEU A 525 -1.02 -4.95 -18.22
C LEU A 525 -0.25 -6.26 -18.10
N GLU A 526 -0.57 -7.05 -17.09
CA GLU A 526 0.01 -8.37 -16.86
C GLU A 526 -1.04 -9.42 -17.22
N MET A 527 -0.66 -10.38 -18.04
CA MET A 527 -1.58 -11.38 -18.59
C MET A 527 -0.95 -12.77 -18.58
N SER A 528 -1.75 -13.78 -18.25
CA SER A 528 -1.44 -15.18 -18.47
C SER A 528 -2.10 -15.71 -19.74
N GLU A 529 -1.68 -16.87 -20.22
CA GLU A 529 -2.32 -17.51 -21.40
C GLU A 529 -3.80 -17.91 -21.15
N ASN A 530 -4.21 -17.98 -19.87
CA ASN A 530 -5.56 -18.33 -19.46
C ASN A 530 -6.51 -17.12 -19.37
N CYS A 531 -6.00 -15.91 -19.56
CA CYS A 531 -6.82 -14.70 -19.54
C CYS A 531 -7.75 -14.65 -20.76
N THR A 532 -9.03 -14.36 -20.55
CA THR A 532 -10.03 -14.28 -21.62
C THR A 532 -10.61 -12.87 -21.71
N LEU A 533 -10.51 -12.28 -22.93
CA LEU A 533 -11.08 -10.97 -23.28
C LEU A 533 -12.23 -11.13 -24.28
N LYS A 534 -13.06 -12.15 -24.10
CA LYS A 534 -14.08 -12.56 -25.07
C LYS A 534 -15.07 -11.44 -25.35
N GLY A 535 -15.20 -11.09 -26.65
CA GLY A 535 -16.15 -10.07 -27.08
C GLY A 535 -15.80 -8.65 -26.62
N THR A 536 -14.66 -8.46 -25.99
CA THR A 536 -14.21 -7.15 -25.53
C THR A 536 -13.70 -6.30 -26.67
N VAL A 537 -14.09 -5.02 -26.68
CA VAL A 537 -13.69 -4.06 -27.71
C VAL A 537 -12.75 -3.02 -27.09
N ILE A 538 -11.60 -2.82 -27.69
CA ILE A 538 -10.57 -1.87 -27.26
C ILE A 538 -10.40 -0.83 -28.37
N ARG A 539 -10.85 0.43 -28.12
CA ARG A 539 -10.81 1.52 -29.08
C ARG A 539 -9.87 2.62 -28.64
N ASP A 540 -8.92 2.98 -29.48
CA ASP A 540 -8.01 4.11 -29.28
C ASP A 540 -7.32 4.13 -27.91
N CYS A 541 -7.11 2.96 -27.32
CA CYS A 541 -6.45 2.81 -26.02
C CYS A 541 -4.93 2.85 -26.15
N LYS A 542 -4.26 3.30 -25.06
CA LYS A 542 -2.80 3.35 -24.98
C LYS A 542 -2.30 2.40 -23.92
N PHE A 543 -1.38 1.51 -24.30
CA PHE A 543 -0.70 0.61 -23.38
C PHE A 543 0.77 1.05 -23.29
N THR A 544 1.27 1.22 -22.05
CA THR A 544 2.70 1.55 -21.85
C THR A 544 3.54 0.29 -21.95
N SER A 545 3.07 -0.82 -21.37
CA SER A 545 3.71 -2.14 -21.48
C SER A 545 2.71 -3.27 -21.23
N LEU A 546 3.05 -4.47 -21.75
CA LEU A 546 2.35 -5.72 -21.47
C LEU A 546 3.36 -6.76 -21.02
N LEU A 547 3.12 -7.39 -19.85
CA LEU A 547 3.92 -8.47 -19.31
C LEU A 547 3.18 -9.80 -19.52
N MET A 548 3.86 -10.77 -20.12
CA MET A 548 3.36 -12.14 -20.23
C MET A 548 3.97 -12.99 -19.12
N THR A 549 3.17 -13.36 -18.13
CA THR A 549 3.62 -14.08 -16.92
C THR A 549 4.36 -15.37 -17.25
N ASN A 550 3.90 -16.12 -18.28
CA ASN A 550 4.52 -17.41 -18.66
C ASN A 550 5.84 -17.27 -19.43
N LYS A 551 6.18 -16.08 -19.92
CA LYS A 551 7.37 -15.84 -20.76
C LYS A 551 8.35 -14.86 -20.12
N GLU A 552 8.01 -14.32 -18.97
CA GLU A 552 8.79 -13.27 -18.25
C GLU A 552 9.25 -12.11 -19.17
N ALA A 553 8.50 -11.90 -20.26
CA ALA A 553 8.85 -10.93 -21.29
C ALA A 553 7.94 -9.71 -21.20
N THR A 554 8.52 -8.56 -20.93
CA THR A 554 7.80 -7.27 -21.02
C THR A 554 7.83 -6.75 -22.45
N ILE A 555 6.66 -6.50 -23.02
CA ILE A 555 6.44 -6.09 -24.39
C ILE A 555 6.05 -4.62 -24.39
N TYR A 556 6.76 -3.82 -25.15
CA TYR A 556 6.52 -2.37 -25.31
C TYR A 556 6.02 -2.00 -26.70
N GLU A 557 6.19 -2.90 -27.68
CA GLU A 557 5.83 -2.68 -29.08
C GLU A 557 4.31 -2.69 -29.25
N PRO A 558 3.68 -1.59 -29.72
CA PRO A 558 2.21 -1.50 -29.83
C PRO A 558 1.58 -2.60 -30.68
N GLU A 559 2.21 -2.98 -31.80
CA GLU A 559 1.70 -4.03 -32.68
C GLU A 559 1.76 -5.42 -32.03
N ALA A 560 2.82 -5.73 -31.28
CA ALA A 560 2.92 -6.98 -30.54
C ALA A 560 1.87 -7.04 -29.42
N ILE A 561 1.64 -5.94 -28.70
CA ILE A 561 0.57 -5.82 -27.70
C ILE A 561 -0.80 -6.05 -28.36
N ARG A 562 -1.06 -5.43 -29.52
CA ARG A 562 -2.30 -5.62 -30.28
C ARG A 562 -2.52 -7.08 -30.65
N MET A 563 -1.50 -7.76 -31.16
CA MET A 563 -1.58 -9.17 -31.54
C MET A 563 -1.95 -10.06 -30.33
N ILE A 564 -1.34 -9.83 -29.19
CA ILE A 564 -1.60 -10.60 -27.96
C ILE A 564 -3.04 -10.36 -27.49
N LEU A 565 -3.48 -9.11 -27.38
CA LEU A 565 -4.85 -8.78 -26.98
C LEU A 565 -5.88 -9.40 -27.93
N THR A 566 -5.60 -9.40 -29.24
CA THR A 566 -6.47 -10.02 -30.23
C THR A 566 -6.49 -11.55 -30.10
N SER A 567 -5.35 -12.18 -29.85
CA SER A 567 -5.27 -13.63 -29.63
C SER A 567 -6.00 -14.07 -28.34
N SER A 568 -6.11 -13.18 -27.35
CA SER A 568 -6.88 -13.39 -26.11
C SER A 568 -8.39 -13.14 -26.28
N GLY A 569 -8.85 -12.81 -27.49
CA GLY A 569 -10.28 -12.67 -27.83
C GLY A 569 -10.81 -11.23 -27.86
N ALA A 570 -9.95 -10.21 -27.69
CA ALA A 570 -10.34 -8.83 -27.82
C ALA A 570 -10.38 -8.36 -29.29
N LYS A 571 -11.29 -7.45 -29.60
CA LYS A 571 -11.30 -6.70 -30.86
C LYS A 571 -10.62 -5.35 -30.64
N VAL A 572 -9.37 -5.22 -31.08
CA VAL A 572 -8.63 -3.96 -30.98
C VAL A 572 -8.91 -3.12 -32.22
N VAL A 573 -9.48 -1.94 -32.03
CA VAL A 573 -9.80 -0.97 -33.08
C VAL A 573 -8.95 0.27 -32.84
N THR A 574 -8.10 0.61 -33.78
CA THR A 574 -7.32 1.85 -33.77
C THR A 574 -7.87 2.76 -34.85
N GLN A 575 -7.64 4.07 -34.75
CA GLN A 575 -8.06 5.02 -35.82
C GLN A 575 -7.46 4.69 -37.18
N LEU A 576 -6.40 3.89 -37.23
CA LEU A 576 -5.79 3.36 -38.44
C LEU A 576 -6.66 2.33 -39.18
N ASP A 577 -7.64 1.68 -38.51
CA ASP A 577 -8.53 0.67 -39.08
C ASP A 577 -9.80 1.28 -39.76
N GLN A 578 -10.01 2.58 -39.67
CA GLN A 578 -11.04 3.26 -40.45
C GLN A 578 -10.48 3.55 -41.84
N PRO A 579 -11.21 3.20 -42.93
CA PRO A 579 -10.81 3.57 -44.30
C PRO A 579 -11.08 5.07 -44.50
N SER A 580 -10.26 5.91 -43.91
CA SER A 580 -10.30 7.33 -44.12
C SER A 580 -8.91 7.82 -44.44
N LEU A 581 -8.80 8.23 -45.72
CA LEU A 581 -7.76 9.11 -46.25
C LEU A 581 -6.36 8.93 -45.63
N LYS A 582 -5.54 8.22 -46.38
CA LYS A 582 -4.08 8.19 -46.22
C LYS A 582 -3.57 9.60 -45.96
N LEU A 583 -3.28 9.90 -44.69
CA LEU A 583 -2.30 10.87 -44.33
C LEU A 583 -1.20 10.11 -43.59
N GLU A 584 -0.22 9.71 -44.41
CA GLU A 584 1.06 9.19 -43.98
C GLU A 584 1.74 10.24 -43.11
N TYR A 585 1.77 10.05 -41.80
CA TYR A 585 2.88 10.53 -40.98
C TYR A 585 3.00 9.58 -39.77
N ALA A 586 3.98 8.67 -39.85
CA ALA A 586 4.53 8.06 -38.64
C ALA A 586 4.94 9.19 -37.67
N PRO A 587 4.63 9.14 -36.37
CA PRO A 587 5.06 10.17 -35.44
C PRO A 587 6.58 10.28 -35.49
N ASP A 588 7.09 11.49 -35.63
CA ASP A 588 8.54 11.75 -35.69
C ASP A 588 9.19 11.10 -34.44
N GLU A 589 10.07 10.13 -34.68
CA GLU A 589 10.73 9.37 -33.61
C GLU A 589 11.42 10.32 -32.61
N ARG A 590 11.95 11.45 -33.10
CA ARG A 590 12.56 12.51 -32.30
C ARG A 590 11.56 13.10 -31.29
N LEU A 591 10.32 13.31 -31.72
CA LEU A 591 9.24 13.83 -30.86
C LEU A 591 8.87 12.81 -29.77
N VAL A 592 8.76 11.54 -30.14
CA VAL A 592 8.45 10.46 -29.17
C VAL A 592 9.54 10.33 -28.11
N LEU A 593 10.81 10.34 -28.52
CA LEU A 593 11.93 10.26 -27.58
C LEU A 593 12.01 11.49 -26.68
N SER A 594 11.76 12.67 -27.22
CA SER A 594 11.70 13.92 -26.44
C SER A 594 10.56 13.88 -25.41
N GLN A 595 9.39 13.37 -25.78
CA GLN A 595 8.27 13.19 -24.84
C GLN A 595 8.63 12.25 -23.68
N ARG A 596 9.38 11.16 -23.93
CA ARG A 596 9.85 10.25 -22.88
C ARG A 596 10.76 10.95 -21.88
N VAL A 597 11.65 11.80 -22.40
CA VAL A 597 12.56 12.59 -21.56
C VAL A 597 11.82 13.65 -20.76
N PHE A 598 10.90 14.41 -21.38
CA PHE A 598 10.13 15.42 -20.63
C PHE A 598 9.29 14.83 -19.50
N ARG A 599 8.82 13.59 -19.63
CA ARG A 599 8.14 12.88 -18.54
C ARG A 599 9.04 12.62 -17.33
N ALA A 600 10.37 12.56 -17.51
CA ALA A 600 11.28 12.44 -16.37
C ALA A 600 11.25 13.70 -15.49
N PHE A 601 11.06 14.87 -16.11
CA PHE A 601 10.96 16.14 -15.40
C PHE A 601 9.60 16.44 -14.78
N LEU A 602 8.60 15.59 -14.99
CA LEU A 602 7.33 15.67 -14.24
C LEU A 602 7.51 15.38 -12.75
N ARG A 603 8.57 14.66 -12.40
CA ARG A 603 8.81 14.16 -11.04
C ARG A 603 10.08 14.71 -10.38
N ALA A 604 10.92 15.40 -11.14
CA ALA A 604 12.17 15.97 -10.63
C ALA A 604 12.54 17.24 -11.40
N THR A 605 12.97 18.28 -10.71
CA THR A 605 13.43 19.54 -11.32
C THR A 605 14.76 19.37 -12.05
N GLU A 606 15.58 18.42 -11.61
CA GLU A 606 16.88 18.06 -12.20
C GLU A 606 16.94 16.53 -12.35
N VAL A 607 17.41 16.08 -13.50
CA VAL A 607 17.51 14.64 -13.81
C VAL A 607 18.93 14.36 -14.31
N ASN A 608 19.56 13.31 -13.76
CA ASN A 608 20.89 12.91 -14.21
C ASN A 608 20.84 12.13 -15.54
N GLU A 609 21.96 12.10 -16.25
CA GLU A 609 22.09 11.42 -17.54
C GLU A 609 21.76 9.92 -17.43
N ALA A 610 22.18 9.27 -16.35
CA ALA A 610 21.97 7.84 -16.16
C ALA A 610 20.46 7.48 -16.08
N VAL A 611 19.66 8.29 -15.40
CA VAL A 611 18.21 8.14 -15.34
C VAL A 611 17.55 8.33 -16.70
N LEU A 612 18.01 9.32 -17.48
CA LEU A 612 17.49 9.53 -18.82
C LEU A 612 17.88 8.38 -19.75
N ARG A 613 19.12 7.87 -19.66
CA ARG A 613 19.59 6.71 -20.44
C ARG A 613 18.77 5.46 -20.12
N MET A 614 18.50 5.20 -18.85
CA MET A 614 17.66 4.08 -18.42
C MET A 614 16.25 4.15 -19.01
N ARG A 615 15.62 5.34 -19.02
CA ARG A 615 14.27 5.55 -19.56
C ARG A 615 14.20 5.44 -21.09
N LEU A 616 15.27 5.75 -21.76
CA LEU A 616 15.37 5.69 -23.21
C LEU A 616 15.75 4.29 -23.71
N GLY A 617 16.36 3.46 -22.85
CA GLY A 617 16.78 2.11 -23.19
C GLY A 617 17.71 2.06 -24.42
N PRO A 618 17.42 1.21 -25.43
CA PRO A 618 18.25 1.09 -26.64
C PRO A 618 18.42 2.39 -27.43
N HIS A 619 17.49 3.35 -27.28
CA HIS A 619 17.52 4.63 -27.98
C HIS A 619 18.34 5.72 -27.28
N ALA A 620 18.96 5.40 -26.13
CA ALA A 620 19.67 6.38 -25.32
C ALA A 620 20.82 7.03 -26.10
N ASN A 621 21.69 6.24 -26.74
CA ASN A 621 22.82 6.80 -27.49
C ASN A 621 22.35 7.72 -28.61
N LYS A 622 21.39 7.27 -29.42
CA LYS A 622 20.81 8.09 -30.49
C LYS A 622 20.21 9.41 -29.96
N PHE A 623 19.55 9.35 -28.80
CA PHE A 623 18.99 10.55 -28.18
C PHE A 623 20.07 11.51 -27.69
N PHE A 624 21.09 11.05 -27.00
CA PHE A 624 22.14 11.91 -26.47
C PHE A 624 23.07 12.45 -27.54
N ASP A 625 23.31 11.70 -28.63
CA ASP A 625 24.16 12.12 -29.71
C ASP A 625 23.44 13.08 -30.67
N ASP A 626 22.17 12.84 -31.01
CA ASP A 626 21.45 13.58 -32.03
C ASP A 626 20.43 14.61 -31.49
N LEU A 627 19.68 14.27 -30.42
CA LEU A 627 18.52 15.04 -29.98
C LEU A 627 18.81 15.93 -28.76
N MET A 628 19.62 15.47 -27.83
CA MET A 628 19.96 16.27 -26.64
C MET A 628 20.65 17.59 -27.00
N PRO A 629 21.63 17.63 -27.94
CA PRO A 629 22.18 18.88 -28.38
C PRO A 629 21.14 19.86 -28.95
N LEU A 630 20.18 19.35 -29.76
CA LEU A 630 19.14 20.21 -30.34
C LEU A 630 18.19 20.77 -29.26
N LEU A 631 17.89 20.00 -28.20
CA LEU A 631 17.07 20.46 -27.10
C LEU A 631 17.79 21.47 -26.21
N VAL A 632 19.10 21.35 -26.08
CA VAL A 632 19.96 22.31 -25.37
C VAL A 632 20.09 23.62 -26.18
N ASP A 633 20.40 23.51 -27.47
CA ASP A 633 20.54 24.67 -28.37
C ASP A 633 19.23 25.43 -28.54
N SER A 634 18.10 24.73 -28.48
CA SER A 634 16.77 25.34 -28.51
C SER A 634 16.36 25.95 -27.15
N GLY A 635 17.20 25.90 -26.14
CA GLY A 635 16.91 26.44 -24.82
C GLY A 635 15.74 25.76 -24.09
N ILE A 636 15.48 24.48 -24.36
CA ILE A 636 14.44 23.70 -23.72
C ILE A 636 14.98 22.97 -22.50
N ILE A 637 16.17 22.38 -22.65
CA ILE A 637 16.90 21.71 -21.60
C ILE A 637 18.24 22.45 -21.44
N ARG A 638 18.74 22.52 -20.22
CA ARG A 638 20.10 22.99 -19.96
C ARG A 638 20.85 21.98 -19.12
N GLU A 639 22.14 21.86 -19.38
CA GLU A 639 23.07 21.16 -18.49
C GLU A 639 23.28 22.01 -17.22
N VAL A 640 23.33 21.34 -16.08
CA VAL A 640 23.56 22.00 -14.79
C VAL A 640 24.91 21.57 -14.28
N ASP A 641 25.75 22.57 -13.93
CA ASP A 641 27.05 22.31 -13.32
C ASP A 641 26.87 21.59 -11.98
N TYR A 642 27.52 20.44 -11.87
CA TYR A 642 27.49 19.62 -10.67
C TYR A 642 28.88 19.52 -10.07
N HIS A 643 29.03 19.97 -8.83
CA HIS A 643 30.30 19.99 -8.11
C HIS A 643 30.50 18.79 -7.16
N GLY A 644 29.80 17.68 -7.35
CA GLY A 644 29.95 16.45 -6.57
C GLY A 644 30.90 15.43 -7.19
N ALA A 645 31.27 14.40 -6.41
CA ALA A 645 32.15 13.34 -6.87
C ALA A 645 31.46 12.46 -7.93
N GLY A 646 32.08 12.40 -9.12
CA GLY A 646 31.61 11.63 -10.28
C GLY A 646 31.21 12.51 -11.46
N ASN A 647 31.65 12.10 -12.67
CA ASN A 647 31.41 12.81 -13.91
C ASN A 647 30.00 12.64 -14.46
N GLN A 648 28.94 12.84 -13.63
CA GLN A 648 27.54 12.67 -14.05
C GLN A 648 26.95 14.01 -14.45
N ARG A 649 26.64 14.15 -15.75
CA ARG A 649 25.90 15.30 -16.26
C ARG A 649 24.48 15.32 -15.73
N ARG A 650 24.02 16.48 -15.30
CA ARG A 650 22.63 16.72 -14.89
C ARG A 650 21.95 17.70 -15.84
N TYR A 651 20.67 17.53 -16.01
CA TYR A 651 19.87 18.33 -16.91
C TYR A 651 18.66 18.90 -16.18
N ARG A 652 18.29 20.12 -16.55
CA ARG A 652 17.12 20.84 -16.03
C ARG A 652 16.34 21.43 -17.19
N LEU A 653 14.99 21.49 -17.06
CA LEU A 653 14.17 22.21 -18.03
C LEU A 653 14.41 23.72 -17.87
N SER A 654 14.64 24.40 -18.98
CA SER A 654 14.76 25.86 -19.04
C SER A 654 13.41 26.54 -19.30
N ARG A 655 12.42 25.78 -19.70
CA ARG A 655 11.03 26.20 -19.95
C ARG A 655 10.08 25.53 -18.97
N ARG A 656 8.92 26.18 -18.72
CA ARG A 656 7.88 25.60 -17.90
C ARG A 656 7.29 24.36 -18.58
N LEU A 657 7.07 23.31 -17.81
CA LEU A 657 6.53 22.05 -18.33
C LEU A 657 5.17 22.22 -19.03
N GLN A 658 4.35 23.15 -18.55
CA GLN A 658 3.06 23.51 -19.17
C GLN A 658 3.24 24.09 -20.59
N GLU A 659 4.27 24.90 -20.82
CA GLU A 659 4.59 25.44 -22.15
C GLU A 659 5.03 24.32 -23.09
N ILE A 660 5.87 23.40 -22.60
CA ILE A 660 6.33 22.23 -23.36
C ILE A 660 5.16 21.32 -23.70
N THR A 661 4.28 21.04 -22.75
CA THR A 661 3.10 20.17 -22.97
C THR A 661 2.13 20.80 -23.96
N ALA A 662 1.87 22.09 -23.86
CA ALA A 662 1.01 22.80 -24.82
C ALA A 662 1.61 22.87 -26.23
N ALA A 663 2.92 22.99 -26.35
CA ALA A 663 3.60 22.96 -27.67
C ALA A 663 3.58 21.56 -28.29
N LEU A 664 3.69 20.51 -27.46
CA LEU A 664 3.57 19.11 -27.89
C LEU A 664 2.17 18.77 -28.42
N GLN A 665 1.11 19.31 -27.81
CA GLN A 665 -0.27 19.10 -28.25
C GLN A 665 -0.55 19.70 -29.63
N VAL A 666 0.14 20.78 -29.99
CA VAL A 666 -0.04 21.50 -31.25
C VAL A 666 0.99 21.09 -32.31
N ALA A 667 1.92 20.21 -31.97
CA ALA A 667 3.09 19.87 -32.81
C ALA A 667 2.75 19.02 -34.06
N SER A 668 1.52 18.58 -34.26
CA SER A 668 1.08 17.80 -35.43
C SER A 668 2.04 16.64 -35.81
N ASN A 669 2.55 15.93 -34.81
CA ASN A 669 3.50 14.82 -34.94
C ASN A 669 4.87 15.16 -35.56
N SER A 670 5.28 16.42 -35.62
CA SER A 670 6.59 16.85 -36.17
C SER A 670 7.45 17.51 -35.07
N PHE A 671 8.67 17.02 -34.90
CA PHE A 671 9.65 17.59 -33.97
C PHE A 671 10.01 19.05 -34.30
N ASP A 672 10.19 19.34 -35.59
CA ASP A 672 10.56 20.71 -36.03
C ASP A 672 9.41 21.70 -35.78
N THR A 673 8.16 21.25 -35.91
CA THR A 673 6.98 22.06 -35.55
C THR A 673 6.88 22.27 -34.05
N PHE A 674 7.22 21.27 -33.25
CA PHE A 674 7.29 21.39 -31.80
C PHE A 674 8.31 22.47 -31.37
N ILE A 675 9.53 22.41 -31.88
CA ILE A 675 10.59 23.39 -31.60
C ILE A 675 10.14 24.82 -31.99
N ARG A 676 9.58 24.97 -33.19
CA ARG A 676 9.08 26.26 -33.69
C ARG A 676 7.97 26.84 -32.82
N ASN A 677 7.03 26.00 -32.38
CA ASN A 677 5.93 26.41 -31.51
C ASN A 677 6.42 26.89 -30.13
N LEU A 678 7.47 26.27 -29.61
CA LEU A 678 8.09 26.68 -28.35
C LEU A 678 8.84 28.02 -28.49
N GLN A 679 9.58 28.21 -29.59
CA GLN A 679 10.29 29.45 -29.84
C GLN A 679 9.35 30.65 -30.02
N ASN A 680 8.23 30.47 -30.73
CA ASN A 680 7.24 31.51 -30.98
C ASN A 680 6.45 31.91 -29.70
N ARG A 681 6.33 31.05 -28.72
CA ARG A 681 5.66 31.37 -27.42
C ARG A 681 6.59 32.09 -26.43
N GLY A 682 7.89 32.05 -26.62
CA GLY A 682 8.86 32.80 -25.80
C GLY A 682 9.05 34.25 -26.21
N ALA A 683 8.43 34.71 -27.28
CA ALA A 683 8.50 36.08 -27.78
C ALA A 683 7.28 36.98 -27.37
N ARG A 684 6.40 36.45 -26.50
CA ARG A 684 5.25 37.23 -25.96
C ARG A 684 5.39 37.42 -24.47
#